data_cc35b7d4f9f5cc54c9cd68a730561b49
#
_entry.id   cc35b7d4f9f5cc54c9cd68a730561b49
#
_cell.length_a   1.000
_cell.length_b   1.000
_cell.length_c   1.000
_cell.angle_alpha   90.00
_cell.angle_beta   90.00
_cell.angle_gamma   90.00
#
_symmetry.space_group_name_H-M   'P 1'
#
loop_
_entity.id
_entity.type
_entity.pdbx_description
1 polymer ?
#
loop_
_entity_poly.entity_id
_entity_poly.type
_entity_poly.pdbx_seq_one_letter_code
_entity_poly.pdbx_strand_id
1 'polypeptide(L)'
;WLESGAAGESSSTAGLDITSGIDPFAEDWKEVLRQGVTTVGVRPNGSLGGYAAALTVGPSQSLSQIILADQIAVTASIGVNATSSTARFQEFNRLKSALKKVAAGEPSDKEKESEEKAEEEEGSEEKPEETPRPAPGATSARTSDAAPPSRVAPPNRTDELLKRVAKGEIPLHVRARHSDVIGWLLALRDELDIRLVLEDVSEANRMADRIKQLNLPLIVGPFGSTSQLVVDLDKTFDPGWIAEHAAAGGLVAISPFSNQARGSRLLRVNAANAVATTNLSRANALQAITLNPAKILGIAQQTGSIEIGKRADLAVFAGDPLDPSSPVSLVFSHGKLVCSNSDQPVAAPDPPATGSRGLDRSTLPQKYAIHSNHILQQGVFRSGFLQVQEGKIVDLAAELDDSQWEIIHLPDAVITPGLVAVSSHLGHQTVLGGNPESDATLFRSVDVFDSERKSVKQMRACGFLHIGMAPLPTNTSAGSLGQVRLNHLPEIVQPNLASQFVLSSAARDAERYPSSLPGQVEMLDQMIQGRFPQSRLYVTQTMRRWLDQEKESLMNQLKAGRTKGLWVVGDELEFSLAVDFAKRHGLGGGVLVNTLDADSLTGLSDSPLGIVISAASGNEVDRHYEDLVAICRQSLPIGFAGEDGLEIRTTAALLAAMGAPKETLLKGLTEGAAELIGMTPGTARLTAGGAADFVIWNGSPLDLSARPLMVVVDGKPLQPSH
;
A
#
# COMPACT_ATOMS: atom_id res chain seq x y z
N TRP A 1 -12.92 -6.55 -4.75
CA TRP A 1 -13.67 -5.49 -5.42
C TRP A 1 -12.82 -4.74 -6.43
N LEU A 2 -13.39 -4.48 -7.62
CA LEU A 2 -12.92 -3.45 -8.53
C LEU A 2 -13.90 -2.28 -8.48
N GLU A 3 -13.38 -1.07 -8.38
CA GLU A 3 -14.19 0.15 -8.35
C GLU A 3 -14.20 0.78 -9.74
N SER A 4 -15.36 1.19 -10.24
CA SER A 4 -15.40 1.87 -11.55
C SER A 4 -14.87 3.30 -11.39
N GLY A 5 -13.86 3.66 -12.17
CA GLY A 5 -13.31 5.02 -12.23
C GLY A 5 -14.21 6.08 -12.90
N ALA A 6 -15.44 5.72 -13.27
CA ALA A 6 -16.31 6.52 -14.13
C ALA A 6 -17.31 7.43 -13.37
N ALA A 7 -16.95 7.97 -12.21
CA ALA A 7 -17.81 9.01 -11.61
C ALA A 7 -16.93 10.14 -11.09
N GLY A 8 -16.96 11.27 -11.79
CA GLY A 8 -16.49 12.54 -11.25
C GLY A 8 -17.13 12.85 -9.90
N GLU A 9 -16.48 13.65 -9.11
CA GLU A 9 -16.76 14.02 -7.71
C GLU A 9 -18.14 14.60 -7.38
N SER A 10 -19.18 14.38 -8.18
CA SER A 10 -20.49 14.93 -7.93
C SER A 10 -21.50 13.88 -7.45
N SER A 11 -21.94 14.08 -6.22
CA SER A 11 -23.27 13.78 -5.67
C SER A 11 -23.99 12.55 -6.22
N SER A 12 -24.16 11.54 -5.34
CA SER A 12 -25.18 10.48 -5.46
C SER A 12 -25.25 9.80 -6.84
N THR A 13 -24.44 8.78 -7.02
CA THR A 13 -24.59 7.80 -8.10
C THR A 13 -25.69 6.77 -7.78
N ALA A 14 -26.56 7.12 -6.85
CA ALA A 14 -27.68 6.31 -6.41
C ALA A 14 -28.57 5.91 -7.59
N GLY A 15 -28.75 4.61 -7.77
CA GLY A 15 -29.49 4.04 -8.89
C GLY A 15 -28.66 3.71 -10.13
N LEU A 16 -27.33 3.87 -10.09
CA LEU A 16 -26.46 3.50 -11.19
C LEU A 16 -26.33 1.98 -11.27
N ASP A 17 -26.60 1.45 -12.45
CA ASP A 17 -26.32 0.06 -12.78
C ASP A 17 -24.88 -0.03 -13.29
N ILE A 18 -23.98 -0.55 -12.45
CA ILE A 18 -22.56 -0.67 -12.79
C ILE A 18 -22.32 -1.52 -14.04
N THR A 19 -23.20 -2.49 -14.32
CA THR A 19 -23.03 -3.40 -15.46
C THR A 19 -23.12 -2.68 -16.80
N SER A 20 -23.85 -1.58 -16.87
CA SER A 20 -23.99 -0.76 -18.09
C SER A 20 -22.70 -0.03 -18.49
N GLY A 21 -21.76 0.15 -17.56
CA GLY A 21 -20.48 0.84 -17.81
C GLY A 21 -19.29 -0.09 -18.04
N ILE A 22 -19.51 -1.42 -18.10
CA ILE A 22 -18.43 -2.39 -18.23
C ILE A 22 -18.12 -2.67 -19.69
N ASP A 23 -16.86 -2.49 -20.07
CA ASP A 23 -16.35 -2.99 -21.35
C ASP A 23 -15.88 -4.44 -21.19
N PRO A 24 -16.58 -5.43 -21.79
CA PRO A 24 -16.19 -6.84 -21.69
C PRO A 24 -14.90 -7.17 -22.46
N PHE A 25 -14.43 -6.26 -23.32
CA PHE A 25 -13.25 -6.44 -24.17
C PHE A 25 -12.02 -5.69 -23.68
N ALA A 26 -12.11 -4.99 -22.54
CA ALA A 26 -11.00 -4.24 -22.01
C ALA A 26 -9.76 -5.13 -21.81
N GLU A 27 -8.62 -4.67 -22.28
CA GLU A 27 -7.34 -5.39 -22.14
C GLU A 27 -6.96 -5.65 -20.67
N ASP A 28 -7.44 -4.83 -19.78
CA ASP A 28 -7.24 -4.94 -18.34
C ASP A 28 -7.70 -6.28 -17.75
N TRP A 29 -8.69 -6.94 -18.36
CA TRP A 29 -9.12 -8.27 -17.92
C TRP A 29 -8.03 -9.34 -18.06
N LYS A 30 -7.10 -9.17 -19.01
CA LYS A 30 -5.95 -10.08 -19.16
C LYS A 30 -5.03 -9.99 -17.96
N GLU A 31 -4.86 -8.79 -17.39
CA GLU A 31 -4.04 -8.62 -16.21
C GLU A 31 -4.66 -9.31 -14.99
N VAL A 32 -5.97 -9.17 -14.81
CA VAL A 32 -6.72 -9.86 -13.74
C VAL A 32 -6.54 -11.38 -13.85
N LEU A 33 -6.65 -11.94 -15.06
CA LEU A 33 -6.43 -13.38 -15.31
C LEU A 33 -4.99 -13.81 -15.01
N ARG A 34 -3.97 -13.01 -15.38
CA ARG A 34 -2.56 -13.31 -15.08
C ARG A 34 -2.29 -13.48 -13.60
N GLN A 35 -3.09 -12.83 -12.75
CA GLN A 35 -3.00 -12.96 -11.29
C GLN A 35 -3.78 -14.16 -10.73
N GLY A 36 -4.42 -14.96 -11.58
CA GLY A 36 -5.23 -16.12 -11.17
C GLY A 36 -6.64 -15.77 -10.70
N VAL A 37 -7.10 -14.54 -10.94
CA VAL A 37 -8.44 -14.09 -10.54
C VAL A 37 -9.43 -14.35 -11.68
N THR A 38 -10.42 -15.20 -11.42
CA THR A 38 -11.45 -15.60 -12.41
C THR A 38 -12.80 -14.96 -12.14
N THR A 39 -13.00 -14.38 -10.97
CA THR A 39 -14.26 -13.75 -10.58
C THR A 39 -13.98 -12.47 -9.79
N VAL A 40 -14.69 -11.40 -10.14
CA VAL A 40 -14.56 -10.09 -9.47
C VAL A 40 -15.94 -9.57 -9.07
N GLY A 41 -16.00 -8.93 -7.90
CA GLY A 41 -17.10 -8.06 -7.55
C GLY A 41 -16.82 -6.66 -8.08
N VAL A 42 -17.77 -6.03 -8.73
CA VAL A 42 -17.68 -4.63 -9.18
C VAL A 42 -18.69 -3.79 -8.44
N ARG A 43 -18.28 -2.57 -8.08
CA ARG A 43 -19.13 -1.63 -7.33
C ARG A 43 -19.01 -0.22 -7.89
N PRO A 44 -20.09 0.57 -7.89
CA PRO A 44 -19.99 1.99 -8.17
C PRO A 44 -19.40 2.72 -6.95
N ASN A 45 -18.64 3.79 -7.22
CA ASN A 45 -18.16 4.71 -6.19
C ASN A 45 -19.24 5.73 -5.82
N GLY A 46 -19.21 6.23 -4.59
CA GLY A 46 -20.09 7.30 -4.10
C GLY A 46 -20.55 7.09 -2.66
N SER A 47 -21.07 8.14 -2.04
CA SER A 47 -21.64 8.09 -0.68
C SER A 47 -22.85 7.14 -0.60
N LEU A 48 -23.65 7.07 -1.67
CA LEU A 48 -24.61 6.00 -1.96
C LEU A 48 -24.39 5.60 -3.42
N GLY A 49 -23.71 4.46 -3.63
CA GLY A 49 -23.10 4.14 -4.93
C GLY A 49 -24.02 3.42 -5.92
N GLY A 50 -25.07 2.75 -5.48
CA GLY A 50 -25.93 1.93 -6.34
C GLY A 50 -25.70 0.43 -6.22
N TYR A 51 -26.03 -0.33 -7.25
CA TYR A 51 -25.91 -1.80 -7.25
C TYR A 51 -24.50 -2.28 -7.54
N ALA A 52 -24.07 -3.26 -6.77
CA ALA A 52 -22.91 -4.08 -7.09
C ALA A 52 -23.31 -5.32 -7.93
N ALA A 53 -22.35 -5.84 -8.70
CA ALA A 53 -22.50 -7.05 -9.48
C ALA A 53 -21.27 -7.96 -9.32
N ALA A 54 -21.45 -9.26 -9.59
CA ALA A 54 -20.37 -10.23 -9.67
C ALA A 54 -20.16 -10.63 -11.13
N LEU A 55 -18.89 -10.57 -11.56
CA LEU A 55 -18.49 -10.84 -12.94
C LEU A 55 -17.52 -12.01 -13.00
N THR A 56 -17.61 -12.81 -14.06
CA THR A 56 -16.55 -13.76 -14.42
C THR A 56 -15.57 -13.08 -15.37
N VAL A 57 -14.29 -13.39 -15.18
CA VAL A 57 -13.20 -12.94 -16.06
C VAL A 57 -12.80 -14.11 -16.95
N GLY A 58 -12.81 -13.89 -18.27
CA GLY A 58 -12.49 -14.94 -19.24
C GLY A 58 -12.77 -14.49 -20.68
N PRO A 59 -12.53 -15.35 -21.68
CA PRO A 59 -12.82 -15.03 -23.05
C PRO A 59 -14.34 -14.94 -23.24
N SER A 60 -14.83 -13.74 -23.25
CA SER A 60 -16.25 -13.44 -23.39
C SER A 60 -16.51 -12.65 -24.66
N GLN A 61 -17.65 -12.86 -25.25
CA GLN A 61 -18.08 -12.15 -26.45
C GLN A 61 -19.25 -11.18 -26.19
N SER A 62 -19.79 -11.18 -24.96
CA SER A 62 -20.89 -10.29 -24.60
C SER A 62 -20.97 -10.04 -23.11
N LEU A 63 -21.56 -8.89 -22.73
CA LEU A 63 -21.78 -8.50 -21.35
C LEU A 63 -22.61 -9.54 -20.58
N SER A 64 -23.64 -10.11 -21.19
CA SER A 64 -24.49 -11.13 -20.56
C SER A 64 -23.76 -12.44 -20.21
N GLN A 65 -22.63 -12.72 -20.86
CA GLN A 65 -21.82 -13.91 -20.56
C GLN A 65 -20.88 -13.70 -19.39
N ILE A 66 -20.51 -12.44 -19.08
CA ILE A 66 -19.60 -12.13 -17.99
C ILE A 66 -20.33 -11.86 -16.67
N ILE A 67 -21.60 -11.47 -16.68
CA ILE A 67 -22.37 -11.22 -15.46
C ILE A 67 -22.74 -12.56 -14.83
N LEU A 68 -22.19 -12.84 -13.64
CA LEU A 68 -22.54 -14.01 -12.82
C LEU A 68 -23.78 -13.77 -11.98
N ALA A 69 -23.86 -12.61 -11.38
CA ALA A 69 -24.98 -12.16 -10.60
C ALA A 69 -25.04 -10.64 -10.64
N ASP A 70 -26.23 -10.12 -10.88
CA ASP A 70 -26.54 -8.71 -10.90
C ASP A 70 -27.23 -8.29 -9.60
N GLN A 71 -27.15 -7.01 -9.26
CA GLN A 71 -27.85 -6.41 -8.10
C GLN A 71 -27.64 -7.18 -6.79
N ILE A 72 -26.41 -7.63 -6.54
CA ILE A 72 -26.07 -8.49 -5.39
C ILE A 72 -26.06 -7.74 -4.06
N ALA A 73 -25.84 -6.43 -4.06
CA ALA A 73 -25.78 -5.57 -2.89
C ALA A 73 -26.04 -4.11 -3.28
N VAL A 74 -26.45 -3.29 -2.33
CA VAL A 74 -26.33 -1.82 -2.43
C VAL A 74 -25.04 -1.40 -1.74
N THR A 75 -24.28 -0.50 -2.37
CA THR A 75 -23.00 -0.04 -1.83
C THR A 75 -23.09 1.40 -1.33
N ALA A 76 -22.38 1.70 -0.26
CA ALA A 76 -22.20 3.04 0.25
C ALA A 76 -20.75 3.23 0.74
N SER A 77 -20.29 4.50 0.74
CA SER A 77 -19.01 4.89 1.31
C SER A 77 -19.25 6.08 2.23
N ILE A 78 -18.94 5.95 3.53
CA ILE A 78 -19.20 6.95 4.53
C ILE A 78 -17.92 7.36 5.23
N GLY A 79 -17.59 8.63 5.17
CA GLY A 79 -16.43 9.20 5.83
C GLY A 79 -15.10 8.79 5.26
N VAL A 80 -15.05 8.18 4.07
CA VAL A 80 -13.78 7.73 3.45
C VAL A 80 -12.88 8.91 3.13
N ASN A 81 -13.45 10.01 2.65
CA ASN A 81 -12.74 11.25 2.30
C ASN A 81 -12.99 12.39 3.29
N ALA A 82 -13.82 12.19 4.31
CA ALA A 82 -14.21 13.22 5.26
C ALA A 82 -13.22 13.31 6.42
N THR A 83 -12.55 14.45 6.55
CA THR A 83 -11.53 14.69 7.59
C THR A 83 -12.11 15.01 8.96
N SER A 84 -13.38 15.49 9.04
CA SER A 84 -14.03 15.84 10.31
C SER A 84 -15.16 14.88 10.67
N SER A 85 -15.35 14.63 11.97
CA SER A 85 -16.47 13.82 12.49
C SER A 85 -17.85 14.41 12.09
N THR A 86 -17.97 15.75 12.01
CA THR A 86 -19.20 16.41 11.58
C THR A 86 -19.55 16.09 10.13
N ALA A 87 -18.57 16.10 9.22
CA ALA A 87 -18.79 15.74 7.82
C ALA A 87 -19.19 14.27 7.69
N ARG A 88 -18.52 13.37 8.41
CA ARG A 88 -18.87 11.94 8.45
C ARG A 88 -20.29 11.70 8.95
N PHE A 89 -20.68 12.44 10.01
CA PHE A 89 -22.04 12.36 10.58
C PHE A 89 -23.11 12.87 9.59
N GLN A 90 -22.83 13.90 8.82
CA GLN A 90 -23.75 14.39 7.77
C GLN A 90 -23.96 13.34 6.67
N GLU A 91 -22.88 12.69 6.18
CA GLU A 91 -22.99 11.60 5.21
C GLU A 91 -23.79 10.42 5.75
N PHE A 92 -23.52 10.00 6.98
CA PHE A 92 -24.28 8.95 7.65
C PHE A 92 -25.77 9.29 7.78
N ASN A 93 -26.09 10.51 8.22
CA ASN A 93 -27.46 10.94 8.39
C ASN A 93 -28.26 10.97 7.09
N ARG A 94 -27.62 11.29 5.96
CA ARG A 94 -28.27 11.20 4.65
C ARG A 94 -28.69 9.75 4.34
N LEU A 95 -27.79 8.78 4.53
CA LEU A 95 -28.11 7.37 4.35
C LEU A 95 -29.19 6.89 5.34
N LYS A 96 -29.05 7.24 6.62
CA LYS A 96 -30.03 6.87 7.67
C LYS A 96 -31.42 7.42 7.37
N SER A 97 -31.52 8.69 7.00
CA SER A 97 -32.81 9.33 6.70
C SER A 97 -33.46 8.71 5.47
N ALA A 98 -32.68 8.44 4.42
CA ALA A 98 -33.18 7.79 3.22
C ALA A 98 -33.72 6.37 3.51
N LEU A 99 -33.00 5.55 4.30
CA LEU A 99 -33.45 4.22 4.68
C LEU A 99 -34.70 4.25 5.56
N LYS A 100 -34.77 5.16 6.54
CA LYS A 100 -35.95 5.31 7.42
C LYS A 100 -37.19 5.74 6.65
N LYS A 101 -37.07 6.74 5.77
CA LYS A 101 -38.15 7.22 4.93
C LYS A 101 -38.76 6.10 4.11
N VAL A 102 -37.92 5.32 3.47
CA VAL A 102 -38.33 4.18 2.65
C VAL A 102 -38.91 3.03 3.49
N ALA A 103 -38.36 2.76 4.68
CA ALA A 103 -38.88 1.77 5.62
C ALA A 103 -40.27 2.16 6.15
N ALA A 104 -40.52 3.46 6.35
CA ALA A 104 -41.83 3.99 6.75
C ALA A 104 -42.87 4.02 5.62
N GLY A 105 -42.47 3.76 4.37
CA GLY A 105 -43.38 3.81 3.20
C GLY A 105 -43.74 5.24 2.77
N GLU A 106 -42.97 6.24 3.21
CA GLU A 106 -43.21 7.63 2.84
C GLU A 106 -42.76 7.93 1.40
N PRO A 107 -43.52 8.71 0.60
CA PRO A 107 -43.13 9.09 -0.75
C PRO A 107 -41.86 9.94 -0.77
N SER A 108 -41.09 9.83 -1.85
CA SER A 108 -39.86 10.60 -2.03
C SER A 108 -40.15 12.10 -2.16
N ASP A 109 -39.17 12.96 -1.81
CA ASP A 109 -39.34 14.42 -1.93
C ASP A 109 -39.62 14.84 -3.39
N LYS A 110 -39.15 14.06 -4.37
CA LYS A 110 -39.48 14.28 -5.78
C LYS A 110 -40.87 13.78 -6.18
N GLU A 111 -41.41 12.77 -5.51
CA GLU A 111 -42.81 12.37 -5.70
C GLU A 111 -43.76 13.41 -5.10
N LYS A 112 -43.42 13.99 -3.93
CA LYS A 112 -44.16 15.12 -3.34
C LYS A 112 -44.12 16.36 -4.23
N GLU A 113 -42.95 16.75 -4.76
CA GLU A 113 -42.84 17.85 -5.72
C GLU A 113 -43.59 17.60 -7.03
N SER A 114 -43.71 16.35 -7.48
CA SER A 114 -44.49 16.00 -8.68
C SER A 114 -46.01 15.97 -8.37
N GLU A 115 -46.39 15.51 -7.17
CA GLU A 115 -47.79 15.57 -6.72
C GLU A 115 -48.23 17.01 -6.43
N GLU A 116 -47.41 17.85 -5.76
CA GLU A 116 -47.70 19.30 -5.56
C GLU A 116 -47.81 20.06 -6.89
N LYS A 117 -46.94 19.75 -7.89
CA LYS A 117 -47.06 20.35 -9.23
C LYS A 117 -48.27 19.85 -10.01
N ALA A 118 -48.68 18.59 -9.82
CA ALA A 118 -49.90 18.08 -10.43
C ALA A 118 -51.15 18.67 -9.77
N GLU A 119 -51.15 18.88 -8.46
CA GLU A 119 -52.23 19.59 -7.75
C GLU A 119 -52.28 21.08 -8.05
N GLU A 120 -51.15 21.77 -8.31
CA GLU A 120 -51.12 23.16 -8.76
C GLU A 120 -51.57 23.33 -10.22
N GLU A 121 -51.37 22.32 -11.10
CA GLU A 121 -51.89 22.34 -12.48
C GLU A 121 -53.41 22.06 -12.55
N GLU A 122 -53.97 21.22 -11.66
CA GLU A 122 -55.44 21.00 -11.58
C GLU A 122 -56.19 22.18 -10.93
N GLY A 123 -55.52 23.06 -10.20
CA GLY A 123 -56.14 24.24 -9.52
C GLY A 123 -56.24 25.52 -10.33
N SER A 124 -55.76 25.55 -11.58
CA SER A 124 -55.74 26.75 -12.41
C SER A 124 -56.64 26.65 -13.67
N GLU A 125 -57.96 26.39 -13.47
CA GLU A 125 -58.94 26.69 -14.50
C GLU A 125 -59.57 28.05 -14.31
N GLU A 126 -59.53 28.83 -15.41
CA GLU A 126 -60.33 29.98 -15.82
C GLU A 126 -60.14 31.35 -15.20
N LYS A 127 -59.65 32.24 -16.06
CA LYS A 127 -60.41 33.40 -16.54
C LYS A 127 -59.82 33.99 -17.83
N PRO A 128 -60.66 34.36 -18.83
CA PRO A 128 -60.16 34.92 -20.08
C PRO A 128 -60.04 36.44 -20.00
N GLU A 129 -58.93 37.00 -20.44
CA GLU A 129 -58.81 38.44 -20.66
C GLU A 129 -58.33 38.78 -22.07
N GLU A 130 -58.92 39.82 -22.57
CA GLU A 130 -59.05 40.31 -23.93
C GLU A 130 -57.72 40.62 -24.65
N THR A 131 -57.76 40.40 -25.94
CA THR A 131 -56.77 40.78 -26.95
C THR A 131 -56.73 42.26 -27.28
N PRO A 132 -55.60 42.80 -27.72
CA PRO A 132 -55.52 43.72 -28.84
C PRO A 132 -54.69 43.23 -30.02
N ARG A 133 -55.19 43.61 -31.20
CA ARG A 133 -54.80 43.20 -32.55
C ARG A 133 -53.45 43.68 -33.06
N PRO A 134 -52.98 43.10 -34.20
CA PRO A 134 -51.59 43.01 -34.56
C PRO A 134 -51.13 44.04 -35.60
N ALA A 135 -49.81 44.16 -35.76
CA ALA A 135 -49.19 44.79 -36.92
C ALA A 135 -48.47 43.68 -37.77
N PRO A 136 -48.40 43.82 -39.10
CA PRO A 136 -48.18 42.67 -40.01
C PRO A 136 -46.74 42.56 -40.48
N GLY A 137 -46.35 41.28 -40.72
CA GLY A 137 -45.28 40.99 -41.66
C GLY A 137 -44.26 39.94 -41.20
N ALA A 138 -44.50 38.70 -41.54
CA ALA A 138 -43.54 37.79 -42.19
C ALA A 138 -44.02 36.32 -42.09
N THR A 139 -44.29 35.78 -43.21
CA THR A 139 -44.63 34.38 -43.47
C THR A 139 -43.51 33.41 -43.10
N SER A 140 -43.82 32.39 -42.30
CA SER A 140 -43.35 31.01 -42.57
C SER A 140 -44.20 30.03 -41.78
N ALA A 141 -44.82 29.11 -42.49
CA ALA A 141 -45.62 28.01 -41.98
C ALA A 141 -44.78 27.11 -41.06
N ARG A 142 -45.27 26.85 -39.87
CA ARG A 142 -44.90 25.67 -39.09
C ARG A 142 -46.18 25.02 -38.60
N THR A 143 -46.25 23.74 -39.01
CA THR A 143 -47.22 22.77 -38.61
C THR A 143 -47.34 22.67 -37.10
N SER A 144 -48.58 22.56 -36.63
CA SER A 144 -48.97 22.30 -35.23
C SER A 144 -48.48 20.90 -34.83
N ASP A 145 -47.41 20.86 -34.05
CA ASP A 145 -47.09 19.62 -33.33
C ASP A 145 -47.80 19.64 -31.99
N ALA A 146 -48.60 18.61 -31.77
CA ALA A 146 -49.23 18.31 -30.51
C ALA A 146 -48.16 18.23 -29.40
N ALA A 147 -48.39 18.77 -28.22
CA ALA A 147 -47.56 18.61 -27.08
C ALA A 147 -47.26 17.13 -26.84
N PRO A 148 -45.98 16.75 -26.58
CA PRO A 148 -45.68 15.37 -26.29
C PRO A 148 -46.35 14.98 -24.98
N PRO A 149 -46.86 13.73 -24.88
CA PRO A 149 -47.49 13.27 -23.64
C PRO A 149 -46.51 13.44 -22.45
N SER A 150 -47.02 13.92 -21.34
CA SER A 150 -46.29 14.04 -20.08
C SER A 150 -45.54 12.75 -19.83
N ARG A 151 -44.20 12.83 -19.88
CA ARG A 151 -43.36 11.70 -19.50
C ARG A 151 -43.50 11.54 -17.98
N VAL A 152 -44.21 10.50 -17.56
CA VAL A 152 -44.14 10.01 -16.19
C VAL A 152 -42.66 9.82 -15.88
N ALA A 153 -42.16 10.55 -14.90
CA ALA A 153 -40.77 10.42 -14.46
C ALA A 153 -40.52 8.95 -14.09
N PRO A 154 -39.45 8.34 -14.59
CA PRO A 154 -39.17 6.94 -14.25
C PRO A 154 -39.08 6.84 -12.72
N PRO A 155 -39.60 5.74 -12.13
CA PRO A 155 -39.57 5.55 -10.68
C PRO A 155 -38.15 5.77 -10.16
N ASN A 156 -38.04 6.41 -8.98
CA ASN A 156 -36.75 6.76 -8.37
C ASN A 156 -36.02 5.45 -8.03
N ARG A 157 -35.11 5.02 -8.91
CA ARG A 157 -34.35 3.77 -8.75
C ARG A 157 -33.66 3.68 -7.38
N THR A 158 -33.28 4.81 -6.79
CA THR A 158 -32.66 4.86 -5.46
C THR A 158 -33.61 4.36 -4.38
N ASP A 159 -34.86 4.77 -4.40
CA ASP A 159 -35.84 4.37 -3.39
C ASP A 159 -36.18 2.89 -3.52
N GLU A 160 -36.25 2.34 -4.73
CA GLU A 160 -36.42 0.90 -4.94
C GLU A 160 -35.26 0.09 -4.36
N LEU A 161 -34.01 0.56 -4.55
CA LEU A 161 -32.82 -0.03 -3.98
C LEU A 161 -32.88 -0.07 -2.46
N LEU A 162 -33.18 1.07 -1.85
CA LEU A 162 -33.24 1.20 -0.39
C LEU A 162 -34.43 0.42 0.19
N LYS A 163 -35.57 0.28 -0.53
CA LYS A 163 -36.68 -0.59 -0.14
C LYS A 163 -36.25 -2.05 -0.04
N ARG A 164 -35.46 -2.54 -0.99
CA ARG A 164 -34.94 -3.93 -0.96
C ARG A 164 -33.96 -4.13 0.22
N VAL A 165 -33.13 -3.12 0.52
CA VAL A 165 -32.24 -3.15 1.69
C VAL A 165 -33.06 -3.16 2.97
N ALA A 166 -34.03 -2.26 3.12
CA ALA A 166 -34.88 -2.15 4.31
C ALA A 166 -35.73 -3.41 4.56
N LYS A 167 -36.10 -4.15 3.51
CA LYS A 167 -36.78 -5.45 3.61
C LYS A 167 -35.82 -6.64 3.85
N GLY A 168 -34.51 -6.40 3.90
CA GLY A 168 -33.50 -7.46 4.04
C GLY A 168 -33.34 -8.35 2.82
N GLU A 169 -33.90 -7.98 1.66
CA GLU A 169 -33.80 -8.77 0.42
C GLU A 169 -32.36 -8.80 -0.10
N ILE A 170 -31.68 -7.66 -0.08
CA ILE A 170 -30.27 -7.53 -0.45
C ILE A 170 -29.46 -6.87 0.66
N PRO A 171 -28.17 -7.20 0.81
CA PRO A 171 -27.33 -6.59 1.85
C PRO A 171 -26.94 -5.15 1.47
N LEU A 172 -26.67 -4.35 2.50
CA LEU A 172 -26.00 -3.06 2.41
C LEU A 172 -24.51 -3.24 2.70
N HIS A 173 -23.67 -2.97 1.72
CA HIS A 173 -22.23 -2.96 1.85
C HIS A 173 -21.75 -1.54 2.12
N VAL A 174 -21.12 -1.31 3.28
CA VAL A 174 -20.66 0.04 3.65
C VAL A 174 -19.18 0.06 3.90
N ARG A 175 -18.49 0.89 3.14
CA ARG A 175 -17.09 1.24 3.37
C ARG A 175 -17.00 2.27 4.48
N ALA A 176 -16.39 1.90 5.62
CA ALA A 176 -16.35 2.71 6.83
C ALA A 176 -15.04 2.49 7.60
N ARG A 177 -14.13 3.46 7.53
CA ARG A 177 -12.82 3.36 8.19
C ARG A 177 -12.84 3.72 9.66
N HIS A 178 -13.67 4.69 10.02
CA HIS A 178 -13.65 5.34 11.34
C HIS A 178 -14.59 4.68 12.33
N SER A 179 -14.13 4.57 13.58
CA SER A 179 -14.88 3.92 14.67
C SER A 179 -16.22 4.59 14.97
N ASP A 180 -16.34 5.92 14.83
CA ASP A 180 -17.60 6.64 14.97
C ASP A 180 -18.64 6.19 13.93
N VAL A 181 -18.24 6.11 12.65
CA VAL A 181 -19.10 5.65 11.54
C VAL A 181 -19.53 4.19 11.76
N ILE A 182 -18.58 3.33 12.11
CA ILE A 182 -18.87 1.90 12.38
C ILE A 182 -19.91 1.78 13.51
N GLY A 183 -19.75 2.54 14.60
CA GLY A 183 -20.71 2.57 15.70
C GLY A 183 -22.10 3.00 15.27
N TRP A 184 -22.21 4.03 14.44
CA TRP A 184 -23.51 4.50 13.92
C TRP A 184 -24.17 3.47 12.99
N LEU A 185 -23.37 2.74 12.17
CA LEU A 185 -23.87 1.69 11.30
C LEU A 185 -24.38 0.48 12.08
N LEU A 186 -23.68 0.08 13.16
CA LEU A 186 -24.14 -0.98 14.05
C LEU A 186 -25.48 -0.61 14.72
N ALA A 187 -25.61 0.64 15.19
CA ALA A 187 -26.86 1.13 15.75
C ALA A 187 -28.00 1.17 14.70
N LEU A 188 -27.71 1.61 13.48
CA LEU A 188 -28.67 1.63 12.39
C LEU A 188 -29.13 0.21 12.00
N ARG A 189 -28.21 -0.75 11.96
CA ARG A 189 -28.50 -2.15 11.71
C ARG A 189 -29.43 -2.71 12.78
N ASP A 190 -29.18 -2.42 14.06
CA ASP A 190 -30.04 -2.88 15.16
C ASP A 190 -31.43 -2.19 15.12
N GLU A 191 -31.52 -0.96 14.62
CA GLU A 191 -32.78 -0.21 14.49
C GLU A 191 -33.65 -0.72 13.32
N LEU A 192 -33.06 -1.06 12.18
CA LEU A 192 -33.79 -1.39 10.94
C LEU A 192 -33.71 -2.88 10.56
N ASP A 193 -32.98 -3.70 11.32
CA ASP A 193 -32.73 -5.14 11.05
C ASP A 193 -32.22 -5.43 9.62
N ILE A 194 -31.38 -4.55 9.09
CA ILE A 194 -30.81 -4.69 7.75
C ILE A 194 -29.64 -5.66 7.72
N ARG A 195 -29.43 -6.29 6.57
CA ARG A 195 -28.26 -7.12 6.31
C ARG A 195 -27.06 -6.23 5.99
N LEU A 196 -26.15 -6.07 6.95
CA LEU A 196 -24.98 -5.18 6.83
C LEU A 196 -23.71 -5.99 6.55
N VAL A 197 -22.92 -5.54 5.58
CA VAL A 197 -21.52 -5.97 5.32
C VAL A 197 -20.63 -4.74 5.54
N LEU A 198 -19.61 -4.89 6.37
CA LEU A 198 -18.67 -3.81 6.64
C LEU A 198 -17.42 -3.95 5.77
N GLU A 199 -16.99 -2.85 5.17
CA GLU A 199 -15.84 -2.80 4.28
C GLU A 199 -14.79 -1.78 4.76
N ASP A 200 -13.49 -2.09 4.58
CA ASP A 200 -12.35 -1.20 4.89
C ASP A 200 -12.38 -0.68 6.34
N VAL A 201 -12.52 -1.60 7.29
CA VAL A 201 -12.82 -1.33 8.70
C VAL A 201 -11.58 -1.07 9.56
N SER A 202 -10.78 -0.08 9.21
CA SER A 202 -9.47 0.17 9.83
C SER A 202 -9.53 0.42 11.34
N GLU A 203 -10.55 1.10 11.87
CA GLU A 203 -10.69 1.41 13.31
C GLU A 203 -11.72 0.52 14.03
N ALA A 204 -12.08 -0.64 13.47
CA ALA A 204 -13.14 -1.49 14.03
C ALA A 204 -12.71 -2.30 15.28
N ASN A 205 -11.44 -2.34 15.63
CA ASN A 205 -10.93 -3.04 16.81
C ASN A 205 -11.67 -2.67 18.10
N ARG A 206 -12.11 -1.41 18.24
CA ARG A 206 -12.90 -0.95 19.40
C ARG A 206 -14.30 -1.55 19.47
N MET A 207 -14.79 -2.09 18.36
CA MET A 207 -16.13 -2.67 18.23
C MET A 207 -16.09 -4.15 17.87
N ALA A 208 -14.90 -4.77 17.97
CA ALA A 208 -14.64 -6.15 17.57
C ALA A 208 -15.61 -7.14 18.22
N ASP A 209 -15.88 -6.99 19.53
CA ASP A 209 -16.78 -7.89 20.25
C ASP A 209 -18.22 -7.79 19.74
N ARG A 210 -18.69 -6.57 19.44
CA ARG A 210 -20.03 -6.38 18.88
C ARG A 210 -20.14 -6.95 17.47
N ILE A 211 -19.13 -6.74 16.64
CA ILE A 211 -19.05 -7.30 15.29
C ILE A 211 -19.04 -8.84 15.34
N LYS A 212 -18.26 -9.43 16.26
CA LYS A 212 -18.23 -10.88 16.49
C LYS A 212 -19.58 -11.41 16.95
N GLN A 213 -20.23 -10.76 17.92
CA GLN A 213 -21.57 -11.15 18.41
C GLN A 213 -22.63 -11.16 17.30
N LEU A 214 -22.59 -10.17 16.43
CA LEU A 214 -23.51 -10.04 15.30
C LEU A 214 -23.12 -10.92 14.11
N ASN A 215 -21.96 -11.57 14.16
CA ASN A 215 -21.36 -12.36 13.09
C ASN A 215 -21.39 -11.65 11.72
N LEU A 216 -21.02 -10.36 11.71
CA LEU A 216 -21.09 -9.54 10.51
C LEU A 216 -20.04 -9.96 9.50
N PRO A 217 -20.40 -10.09 8.21
CA PRO A 217 -19.42 -10.28 7.14
C PRO A 217 -18.54 -9.04 6.99
N LEU A 218 -17.24 -9.29 6.76
CA LEU A 218 -16.23 -8.26 6.62
C LEU A 218 -15.52 -8.38 5.27
N ILE A 219 -15.26 -7.24 4.63
CA ILE A 219 -14.32 -7.13 3.51
C ILE A 219 -13.20 -6.20 3.98
N VAL A 220 -12.01 -6.75 4.14
CA VAL A 220 -10.86 -6.08 4.77
C VAL A 220 -9.69 -5.90 3.83
N GLY A 221 -8.81 -4.98 4.13
CA GLY A 221 -7.60 -4.62 3.40
C GLY A 221 -7.59 -3.12 3.04
N PRO A 222 -6.52 -2.65 2.39
CA PRO A 222 -5.25 -3.34 2.23
C PRO A 222 -4.51 -3.50 3.58
N PHE A 223 -3.74 -4.58 3.71
CA PHE A 223 -2.87 -4.81 4.87
C PHE A 223 -1.47 -4.26 4.58
N GLY A 224 -0.87 -3.57 5.56
CA GLY A 224 0.47 -3.00 5.45
C GLY A 224 0.53 -1.66 4.72
N SER A 225 -0.59 -1.05 4.39
CA SER A 225 -0.63 0.31 3.86
C SER A 225 -0.96 1.28 4.98
N THR A 226 -0.04 2.16 5.29
CA THR A 226 -0.39 3.44 5.91
C THR A 226 -1.09 4.25 4.83
N SER A 227 -2.41 4.07 4.70
CA SER A 227 -3.18 4.92 3.79
C SER A 227 -2.87 6.38 4.11
N GLN A 228 -2.68 7.20 3.08
CA GLN A 228 -2.34 8.64 3.17
C GLN A 228 -3.26 9.48 4.09
N LEU A 229 -4.30 8.88 4.65
CA LEU A 229 -5.27 9.51 5.55
C LEU A 229 -5.02 9.26 7.03
N VAL A 230 -4.03 8.45 7.41
CA VAL A 230 -3.68 8.26 8.82
C VAL A 230 -2.72 9.36 9.25
N VAL A 231 -3.25 10.55 9.45
CA VAL A 231 -2.55 11.66 10.12
C VAL A 231 -2.18 11.30 11.58
N ASP A 232 -2.67 10.19 12.09
CA ASP A 232 -2.49 9.74 13.46
C ASP A 232 -2.02 8.27 13.47
N LEU A 233 -0.75 8.07 13.08
CA LEU A 233 -0.07 6.76 13.12
C LEU A 233 -0.05 6.12 14.53
N ASP A 234 -0.38 6.89 15.56
CA ASP A 234 -0.49 6.43 16.95
C ASP A 234 -1.87 5.84 17.29
N LYS A 235 -2.89 6.00 16.42
CA LYS A 235 -4.17 5.32 16.62
C LYS A 235 -4.06 3.86 16.20
N THR A 236 -4.11 3.04 17.18
CA THR A 236 -3.93 1.60 17.17
C THR A 236 -4.82 0.88 16.16
N PHE A 237 -4.34 0.63 14.96
CA PHE A 237 -4.82 -0.46 14.15
C PHE A 237 -4.22 -1.74 14.76
N ASP A 238 -5.03 -2.48 15.50
CA ASP A 238 -4.72 -3.86 15.91
C ASP A 238 -5.57 -4.80 15.07
N PRO A 239 -5.02 -5.42 14.03
CA PRO A 239 -5.79 -6.28 13.15
C PRO A 239 -6.01 -7.70 13.69
N GLY A 240 -5.46 -8.05 14.86
CA GLY A 240 -5.53 -9.41 15.43
C GLY A 240 -6.96 -9.92 15.65
N TRP A 241 -7.90 -9.03 15.98
CA TRP A 241 -9.32 -9.37 16.15
C TRP A 241 -9.99 -9.96 14.89
N ILE A 242 -9.44 -9.67 13.69
CA ILE A 242 -9.93 -10.21 12.41
C ILE A 242 -9.72 -11.73 12.37
N ALA A 243 -8.55 -12.21 12.83
CA ALA A 243 -8.27 -13.64 12.93
C ALA A 243 -9.18 -14.33 13.94
N GLU A 244 -9.47 -13.69 15.07
CA GLU A 244 -10.41 -14.19 16.07
C GLU A 244 -11.83 -14.29 15.49
N HIS A 245 -12.28 -13.26 14.75
CA HIS A 245 -13.58 -13.27 14.08
C HIS A 245 -13.68 -14.40 13.05
N ALA A 246 -12.66 -14.59 12.22
CA ALA A 246 -12.60 -15.70 11.26
C ALA A 246 -12.58 -17.08 11.96
N ALA A 247 -11.83 -17.23 13.07
CA ALA A 247 -11.77 -18.46 13.85
C ALA A 247 -13.11 -18.80 14.52
N ALA A 248 -13.90 -17.79 14.87
CA ALA A 248 -15.27 -17.94 15.38
C ALA A 248 -16.31 -18.25 14.29
N GLY A 249 -15.90 -18.41 13.02
CA GLY A 249 -16.78 -18.70 11.88
C GLY A 249 -17.33 -17.47 11.18
N GLY A 250 -16.85 -16.27 11.50
CA GLY A 250 -17.19 -15.03 10.79
C GLY A 250 -16.65 -15.02 9.36
N LEU A 251 -17.43 -14.47 8.43
CA LEU A 251 -17.01 -14.36 7.05
C LEU A 251 -16.07 -13.17 6.89
N VAL A 252 -14.83 -13.46 6.56
CA VAL A 252 -13.81 -12.45 6.22
C VAL A 252 -13.40 -12.65 4.76
N ALA A 253 -13.55 -11.60 3.94
CA ALA A 253 -12.99 -11.51 2.59
C ALA A 253 -11.90 -10.45 2.56
N ILE A 254 -10.93 -10.62 1.67
CA ILE A 254 -9.82 -9.67 1.48
C ILE A 254 -9.99 -8.99 0.13
N SER A 255 -9.84 -7.66 0.12
CA SER A 255 -9.87 -6.85 -1.10
C SER A 255 -8.72 -5.85 -1.11
N PRO A 256 -8.08 -5.62 -2.25
CA PRO A 256 -7.11 -4.53 -2.40
C PRO A 256 -7.77 -3.16 -2.50
N PHE A 257 -9.10 -3.07 -2.63
CA PHE A 257 -9.86 -1.83 -2.82
C PHE A 257 -9.28 -0.90 -3.91
N SER A 258 -8.90 -1.49 -5.04
CA SER A 258 -8.34 -0.76 -6.16
C SER A 258 -9.42 -0.43 -7.19
N ASN A 259 -9.31 0.76 -7.80
CA ASN A 259 -10.14 1.18 -8.94
C ASN A 259 -9.57 0.71 -10.29
N GLN A 260 -8.45 -0.03 -10.28
CA GLN A 260 -7.78 -0.51 -11.48
C GLN A 260 -7.62 -2.03 -11.48
N ALA A 261 -7.66 -2.63 -12.66
CA ALA A 261 -7.44 -4.06 -12.86
C ALA A 261 -6.07 -4.52 -12.34
N ARG A 262 -5.05 -3.67 -12.44
CA ARG A 262 -3.70 -3.90 -11.87
C ARG A 262 -3.71 -4.12 -10.36
N GLY A 263 -4.71 -3.62 -9.64
CA GLY A 263 -4.90 -3.88 -8.23
C GLY A 263 -5.09 -5.36 -7.89
N SER A 264 -5.48 -6.20 -8.85
CA SER A 264 -5.56 -7.65 -8.69
C SER A 264 -4.22 -8.28 -8.29
N ARG A 265 -3.07 -7.68 -8.66
CA ARG A 265 -1.72 -8.08 -8.21
C ARG A 265 -1.61 -8.09 -6.70
N LEU A 266 -2.30 -7.16 -6.03
CA LEU A 266 -2.23 -6.99 -4.58
C LEU A 266 -3.15 -7.96 -3.81
N LEU A 267 -4.01 -8.73 -4.47
CA LEU A 267 -4.95 -9.63 -3.78
C LEU A 267 -4.20 -10.69 -2.96
N ARG A 268 -3.27 -11.41 -3.59
CA ARG A 268 -2.46 -12.45 -2.94
C ARG A 268 -1.50 -11.85 -1.91
N VAL A 269 -0.93 -10.70 -2.23
CA VAL A 269 -0.07 -9.91 -1.32
C VAL A 269 -0.84 -9.56 -0.04
N ASN A 270 -2.06 -9.04 -0.16
CA ASN A 270 -2.88 -8.70 0.99
C ASN A 270 -3.28 -9.93 1.80
N ALA A 271 -3.53 -11.08 1.15
CA ALA A 271 -3.81 -12.33 1.85
C ALA A 271 -2.58 -12.84 2.63
N ALA A 272 -1.38 -12.75 2.05
CA ALA A 272 -0.13 -13.09 2.73
C ALA A 272 0.16 -12.14 3.91
N ASN A 273 0.00 -10.82 3.69
CA ASN A 273 0.16 -9.82 4.74
C ASN A 273 -0.83 -10.02 5.89
N ALA A 274 -2.08 -10.43 5.60
CA ALA A 274 -3.05 -10.75 6.64
C ALA A 274 -2.57 -11.92 7.52
N VAL A 275 -1.97 -12.97 6.94
CA VAL A 275 -1.36 -14.06 7.73
C VAL A 275 -0.25 -13.54 8.63
N ALA A 276 0.63 -12.69 8.11
CA ALA A 276 1.77 -12.17 8.86
C ALA A 276 1.37 -11.19 9.97
N THR A 277 0.38 -10.32 9.72
CA THR A 277 0.05 -9.19 10.62
C THR A 277 -1.10 -9.46 11.56
N THR A 278 -2.06 -10.33 11.20
CA THR A 278 -3.27 -10.58 12.01
C THR A 278 -3.26 -11.92 12.72
N ASN A 279 -2.29 -12.80 12.46
CA ASN A 279 -2.29 -14.21 12.83
C ASN A 279 -3.44 -15.02 12.17
N LEU A 280 -4.00 -14.54 11.08
CA LEU A 280 -4.98 -15.29 10.31
C LEU A 280 -4.35 -16.62 9.82
N SER A 281 -5.05 -17.74 10.00
CA SER A 281 -4.53 -19.02 9.50
C SER A 281 -4.42 -19.00 7.97
N ARG A 282 -3.42 -19.72 7.40
CA ARG A 282 -3.26 -19.81 5.93
C ARG A 282 -4.53 -20.33 5.25
N ALA A 283 -5.23 -21.27 5.88
CA ALA A 283 -6.50 -21.79 5.37
C ALA A 283 -7.58 -20.69 5.32
N ASN A 284 -7.70 -19.87 6.37
CA ASN A 284 -8.65 -18.77 6.41
C ASN A 284 -8.27 -17.65 5.42
N ALA A 285 -6.97 -17.40 5.23
CA ALA A 285 -6.50 -16.42 4.23
C ALA A 285 -6.83 -16.87 2.80
N LEU A 286 -6.66 -18.16 2.48
CA LEU A 286 -7.10 -18.72 1.19
C LEU A 286 -8.62 -18.65 1.02
N GLN A 287 -9.38 -18.98 2.05
CA GLN A 287 -10.84 -18.82 2.02
C GLN A 287 -11.25 -17.36 1.85
N ALA A 288 -10.51 -16.42 2.43
CA ALA A 288 -10.78 -14.98 2.34
C ALA A 288 -10.57 -14.39 0.93
N ILE A 289 -9.89 -15.09 0.03
CA ILE A 289 -9.72 -14.69 -1.38
C ILE A 289 -10.42 -15.65 -2.37
N THR A 290 -11.17 -16.64 -1.87
CA THR A 290 -11.88 -17.64 -2.68
C THR A 290 -13.34 -17.82 -2.25
N LEU A 291 -13.61 -18.70 -1.29
CA LEU A 291 -14.96 -19.09 -0.89
C LEU A 291 -15.71 -17.97 -0.14
N ASN A 292 -15.05 -17.24 0.75
CA ASN A 292 -15.73 -16.22 1.55
C ASN A 292 -16.23 -15.05 0.72
N PRO A 293 -15.45 -14.44 -0.21
CA PRO A 293 -16.01 -13.46 -1.14
C PRO A 293 -17.16 -14.01 -1.96
N ALA A 294 -17.09 -15.27 -2.43
CA ALA A 294 -18.20 -15.88 -3.15
C ALA A 294 -19.48 -16.00 -2.28
N LYS A 295 -19.35 -16.30 -0.97
CA LYS A 295 -20.48 -16.30 -0.02
C LYS A 295 -21.04 -14.89 0.19
N ILE A 296 -20.18 -13.89 0.37
CA ILE A 296 -20.60 -12.49 0.59
C ILE A 296 -21.31 -11.95 -0.67
N LEU A 297 -20.83 -12.31 -1.86
CA LEU A 297 -21.43 -11.92 -3.14
C LEU A 297 -22.67 -12.77 -3.52
N GLY A 298 -23.02 -13.79 -2.74
CA GLY A 298 -24.17 -14.66 -3.01
C GLY A 298 -23.98 -15.65 -4.17
N ILE A 299 -22.76 -15.90 -4.62
CA ILE A 299 -22.42 -16.77 -5.78
C ILE A 299 -21.69 -18.06 -5.37
N ALA A 300 -21.64 -18.39 -4.09
CA ALA A 300 -20.89 -19.54 -3.57
C ALA A 300 -21.39 -20.91 -4.11
N GLN A 301 -22.60 -20.98 -4.63
CA GLN A 301 -23.12 -22.19 -5.30
C GLN A 301 -22.51 -22.41 -6.68
N GLN A 302 -21.94 -21.36 -7.29
CA GLN A 302 -21.38 -21.40 -8.64
C GLN A 302 -19.85 -21.49 -8.63
N THR A 303 -19.17 -20.81 -7.69
CA THR A 303 -17.70 -20.67 -7.68
C THR A 303 -17.16 -20.46 -6.27
N GLY A 304 -15.84 -20.32 -6.11
CA GLY A 304 -15.16 -20.03 -4.83
C GLY A 304 -14.60 -21.28 -4.13
N SER A 305 -14.95 -22.49 -4.56
CA SER A 305 -14.38 -23.75 -4.07
C SER A 305 -14.36 -24.79 -5.17
N ILE A 306 -13.51 -25.82 -5.02
CA ILE A 306 -13.44 -26.96 -5.94
C ILE A 306 -14.41 -28.04 -5.44
N GLU A 307 -15.62 -28.05 -5.97
CA GLU A 307 -16.67 -28.97 -5.60
C GLU A 307 -17.43 -29.44 -6.85
N ILE A 308 -18.01 -30.66 -6.79
CA ILE A 308 -18.80 -31.22 -7.87
C ILE A 308 -20.03 -30.32 -8.15
N GLY A 309 -20.26 -30.00 -9.41
CA GLY A 309 -21.38 -29.15 -9.84
C GLY A 309 -21.08 -27.65 -9.89
N LYS A 310 -19.95 -27.20 -9.35
CA LYS A 310 -19.50 -25.82 -9.49
C LYS A 310 -18.74 -25.62 -10.81
N ARG A 311 -18.59 -24.38 -11.21
CA ARG A 311 -17.83 -23.98 -12.39
C ARG A 311 -16.36 -24.38 -12.22
N ALA A 312 -15.76 -24.87 -13.29
CA ALA A 312 -14.32 -25.15 -13.31
C ALA A 312 -13.52 -23.86 -13.54
N ASP A 313 -13.56 -22.97 -12.55
CA ASP A 313 -12.76 -21.75 -12.47
C ASP A 313 -11.56 -22.04 -11.58
N LEU A 314 -10.38 -22.25 -12.17
CA LEU A 314 -9.21 -22.77 -11.48
C LEU A 314 -7.97 -21.92 -11.79
N ALA A 315 -7.14 -21.70 -10.77
CA ALA A 315 -5.80 -21.16 -10.94
C ALA A 315 -4.77 -22.21 -10.47
N VAL A 316 -3.76 -22.44 -11.29
CA VAL A 316 -2.64 -23.35 -11.02
C VAL A 316 -1.41 -22.52 -10.74
N PHE A 317 -0.77 -22.78 -9.61
CA PHE A 317 0.42 -22.06 -9.15
C PHE A 317 1.64 -22.99 -9.19
N ALA A 318 2.83 -22.44 -9.45
CA ALA A 318 4.07 -23.19 -9.40
C ALA A 318 4.51 -23.55 -7.96
N GLY A 319 3.88 -22.93 -6.96
CA GLY A 319 4.16 -23.14 -5.53
C GLY A 319 2.95 -22.76 -4.69
N ASP A 320 3.20 -22.20 -3.52
CA ASP A 320 2.16 -21.75 -2.60
C ASP A 320 1.40 -20.53 -3.15
N PRO A 321 0.07 -20.53 -3.25
CA PRO A 321 -0.70 -19.39 -3.72
C PRO A 321 -0.61 -18.16 -2.79
N LEU A 322 -0.24 -18.31 -1.51
CA LEU A 322 -0.01 -17.20 -0.58
C LEU A 322 1.41 -16.65 -0.63
N ASP A 323 2.32 -17.30 -1.35
CA ASP A 323 3.61 -16.73 -1.69
C ASP A 323 3.49 -15.92 -2.99
N PRO A 324 3.58 -14.58 -2.96
CA PRO A 324 3.51 -13.76 -4.17
C PRO A 324 4.59 -14.11 -5.19
N SER A 325 5.75 -14.63 -4.75
CA SER A 325 6.84 -15.05 -5.64
C SER A 325 6.54 -16.36 -6.38
N SER A 326 5.48 -17.10 -6.00
CA SER A 326 4.99 -18.26 -6.75
C SER A 326 4.17 -17.80 -7.95
N PRO A 327 4.64 -18.00 -9.21
CA PRO A 327 3.90 -17.53 -10.37
C PRO A 327 2.62 -18.34 -10.59
N VAL A 328 1.61 -17.67 -11.15
CA VAL A 328 0.42 -18.33 -11.70
C VAL A 328 0.82 -19.00 -13.02
N SER A 329 0.73 -20.32 -13.11
CA SER A 329 1.12 -21.07 -14.30
C SER A 329 -0.01 -21.15 -15.32
N LEU A 330 -1.21 -21.55 -14.88
CA LEU A 330 -2.37 -21.74 -15.76
C LEU A 330 -3.62 -21.18 -15.07
N VAL A 331 -4.53 -20.62 -15.86
CA VAL A 331 -5.86 -20.20 -15.39
C VAL A 331 -6.93 -20.78 -16.28
N PHE A 332 -7.93 -21.40 -15.66
CA PHE A 332 -9.11 -21.92 -16.33
C PHE A 332 -10.34 -21.13 -15.92
N SER A 333 -11.15 -20.73 -16.86
CA SER A 333 -12.47 -20.15 -16.63
C SER A 333 -13.51 -20.98 -17.39
N HIS A 334 -14.57 -21.43 -16.72
CA HIS A 334 -15.55 -22.38 -17.29
C HIS A 334 -14.91 -23.64 -17.89
N GLY A 335 -13.84 -24.16 -17.29
CA GLY A 335 -13.12 -25.33 -17.79
C GLY A 335 -12.30 -25.08 -19.05
N LYS A 336 -12.22 -23.86 -19.56
CA LYS A 336 -11.37 -23.47 -20.67
C LYS A 336 -10.09 -22.81 -20.17
N LEU A 337 -8.95 -23.18 -20.75
CA LEU A 337 -7.68 -22.50 -20.51
C LEU A 337 -7.77 -21.07 -21.07
N VAL A 338 -7.67 -20.08 -20.20
CA VAL A 338 -7.81 -18.65 -20.54
C VAL A 338 -6.52 -17.86 -20.39
N CYS A 339 -5.59 -18.36 -19.59
CA CYS A 339 -4.26 -17.77 -19.43
C CYS A 339 -3.22 -18.86 -19.18
N SER A 340 -2.08 -18.74 -19.85
CA SER A 340 -0.88 -19.59 -19.63
C SER A 340 0.34 -18.67 -19.52
N ASN A 341 1.03 -18.73 -18.39
CA ASN A 341 2.23 -17.97 -18.11
C ASN A 341 3.48 -18.89 -18.14
N SER A 342 3.52 -19.84 -19.08
CA SER A 342 4.55 -20.88 -19.19
C SER A 342 5.97 -20.33 -19.42
N ASP A 343 6.11 -19.08 -19.85
CA ASP A 343 7.38 -18.47 -20.23
C ASP A 343 8.10 -17.74 -19.08
N GLN A 344 7.49 -17.67 -17.89
CA GLN A 344 8.16 -17.09 -16.73
C GLN A 344 9.15 -18.11 -16.15
N PRO A 345 10.44 -17.76 -16.00
CA PRO A 345 11.40 -18.64 -15.34
C PRO A 345 10.94 -18.89 -13.90
N VAL A 346 10.69 -20.16 -13.58
CA VAL A 346 10.39 -20.58 -12.20
C VAL A 346 11.70 -20.45 -11.42
N ALA A 347 11.82 -19.37 -10.63
CA ALA A 347 12.91 -19.26 -9.67
C ALA A 347 12.82 -20.42 -8.67
N ALA A 348 13.97 -20.89 -8.17
CA ALA A 348 13.98 -21.89 -7.12
C ALA A 348 13.07 -21.41 -5.95
N PRO A 349 12.21 -22.29 -5.42
CA PRO A 349 11.34 -21.91 -4.34
C PRO A 349 12.16 -21.44 -3.14
N ASP A 350 11.75 -20.33 -2.55
CA ASP A 350 12.30 -19.92 -1.26
C ASP A 350 11.89 -20.91 -0.17
N PRO A 351 12.62 -20.95 0.97
CA PRO A 351 12.19 -21.71 2.12
C PRO A 351 10.74 -21.33 2.49
N PRO A 352 9.78 -22.27 2.44
CA PRO A 352 8.38 -21.96 2.70
C PRO A 352 8.18 -21.51 4.14
N ALA A 353 7.24 -20.61 4.38
CA ALA A 353 6.86 -20.24 5.73
C ALA A 353 6.30 -21.47 6.46
N THR A 354 7.07 -22.00 7.39
CA THR A 354 6.61 -23.11 8.23
C THR A 354 5.72 -22.59 9.36
N GLY A 355 4.70 -23.37 9.73
CA GLY A 355 3.85 -23.08 10.89
C GLY A 355 4.57 -23.26 12.22
N SER A 356 5.86 -22.94 12.31
CA SER A 356 6.67 -23.08 13.52
C SER A 356 6.00 -22.37 14.67
N ARG A 357 5.70 -23.09 15.73
CA ARG A 357 5.35 -22.50 17.04
C ARG A 357 6.50 -21.56 17.40
N GLY A 358 6.18 -20.35 17.85
CA GLY A 358 7.19 -19.36 18.21
C GLY A 358 8.27 -19.98 19.08
N LEU A 359 9.51 -19.56 18.87
CA LEU A 359 10.60 -19.90 19.76
C LEU A 359 10.25 -19.36 21.13
N ASP A 360 9.82 -20.23 22.03
CA ASP A 360 9.52 -19.90 23.44
C ASP A 360 10.85 -19.75 24.21
N ARG A 361 11.66 -18.80 23.75
CA ARG A 361 12.91 -18.43 24.42
C ARG A 361 12.96 -16.93 24.63
N SER A 362 12.65 -16.51 25.81
CA SER A 362 12.83 -15.12 26.26
C SER A 362 14.30 -14.76 26.46
N THR A 363 15.21 -15.74 26.49
CA THR A 363 16.65 -15.53 26.73
C THR A 363 17.49 -16.47 25.84
N LEU A 364 18.63 -15.97 25.39
CA LEU A 364 19.68 -16.77 24.74
C LEU A 364 20.90 -16.84 25.69
N PRO A 365 21.67 -17.93 25.66
CA PRO A 365 22.94 -18.05 26.39
C PRO A 365 23.95 -16.98 25.98
N GLN A 366 25.02 -16.78 26.75
CA GLN A 366 26.10 -15.86 26.36
C GLN A 366 26.96 -16.45 25.22
N LYS A 367 27.01 -17.78 25.13
CA LYS A 367 27.72 -18.51 24.08
C LYS A 367 26.81 -19.59 23.51
N TYR A 368 26.48 -19.50 22.23
CA TYR A 368 25.57 -20.45 21.56
C TYR A 368 25.88 -20.54 20.06
N ALA A 369 25.40 -21.60 19.45
CA ALA A 369 25.39 -21.75 17.99
C ALA A 369 23.98 -22.08 17.50
N ILE A 370 23.54 -21.47 16.41
CA ILE A 370 22.25 -21.75 15.79
C ILE A 370 22.52 -22.53 14.51
N HIS A 371 21.98 -23.74 14.44
CA HIS A 371 21.96 -24.54 13.20
C HIS A 371 20.74 -24.20 12.37
N SER A 372 20.96 -23.84 11.09
CA SER A 372 19.90 -23.67 10.11
C SER A 372 20.37 -24.10 8.72
N ASN A 373 19.44 -24.61 7.90
CA ASN A 373 19.70 -24.89 6.48
C ASN A 373 19.64 -23.61 5.62
N HIS A 374 19.22 -22.47 6.20
CA HIS A 374 18.89 -21.24 5.47
C HIS A 374 19.45 -19.99 6.15
N ILE A 375 20.79 -19.87 6.23
CA ILE A 375 21.47 -18.66 6.72
C ILE A 375 21.81 -17.78 5.51
N LEU A 376 21.31 -16.55 5.49
CA LEU A 376 21.55 -15.61 4.40
C LEU A 376 22.99 -15.09 4.41
N GLN A 377 23.72 -15.34 3.33
CA GLN A 377 25.08 -14.86 3.12
C GLN A 377 25.19 -14.32 1.70
N GLN A 378 25.51 -13.06 1.54
CA GLN A 378 25.68 -12.41 0.23
C GLN A 378 24.49 -12.64 -0.73
N GLY A 379 23.25 -12.53 -0.21
CA GLY A 379 22.02 -12.70 -0.97
C GLY A 379 21.60 -14.14 -1.24
N VAL A 380 22.37 -15.15 -0.78
CA VAL A 380 22.11 -16.58 -0.99
C VAL A 380 21.96 -17.30 0.35
N PHE A 381 21.00 -18.22 0.45
CA PHE A 381 20.83 -19.05 1.64
C PHE A 381 21.81 -20.23 1.64
N ARG A 382 22.46 -20.48 2.79
CA ARG A 382 23.41 -21.59 3.00
C ARG A 382 23.10 -22.32 4.30
N SER A 383 23.36 -23.63 4.33
CA SER A 383 23.28 -24.42 5.56
C SER A 383 24.55 -24.25 6.39
N GLY A 384 24.40 -24.24 7.72
CA GLY A 384 25.53 -24.12 8.64
C GLY A 384 25.13 -23.72 10.06
N PHE A 385 26.15 -23.29 10.81
CA PHE A 385 26.05 -22.87 12.19
C PHE A 385 26.45 -21.39 12.32
N LEU A 386 25.53 -20.56 12.83
CA LEU A 386 25.84 -19.20 13.27
C LEU A 386 26.31 -19.24 14.73
N GLN A 387 27.58 -19.01 14.95
CA GLN A 387 28.20 -19.01 16.27
C GLN A 387 28.22 -17.62 16.87
N VAL A 388 27.68 -17.47 18.08
CA VAL A 388 27.58 -16.20 18.81
C VAL A 388 28.19 -16.33 20.20
N GLN A 389 29.05 -15.39 20.56
CA GLN A 389 29.62 -15.27 21.90
C GLN A 389 29.69 -13.81 22.33
N GLU A 390 29.18 -13.52 23.49
CA GLU A 390 29.23 -12.15 24.11
C GLU A 390 28.69 -11.05 23.18
N GLY A 391 27.59 -11.34 22.47
CA GLY A 391 26.96 -10.39 21.56
C GLY A 391 27.62 -10.20 20.20
N LYS A 392 28.66 -10.98 19.91
CA LYS A 392 29.36 -10.95 18.61
C LYS A 392 29.27 -12.27 17.87
N ILE A 393 29.26 -12.20 16.56
CA ILE A 393 29.40 -13.34 15.69
C ILE A 393 30.84 -13.81 15.75
N VAL A 394 31.06 -15.08 16.13
CA VAL A 394 32.39 -15.70 16.19
C VAL A 394 32.75 -16.29 14.81
N ASP A 395 31.81 -17.06 14.24
CA ASP A 395 32.00 -17.68 12.95
C ASP A 395 30.68 -18.10 12.31
N LEU A 396 30.73 -18.41 11.03
CA LEU A 396 29.68 -19.06 10.22
C LEU A 396 30.29 -20.32 9.63
N ALA A 397 30.19 -21.44 10.34
CA ALA A 397 30.84 -22.70 9.97
C ALA A 397 29.84 -23.69 9.35
N ALA A 398 30.29 -24.48 8.38
CA ALA A 398 29.50 -25.61 7.84
C ALA A 398 29.40 -26.78 8.83
N GLU A 399 30.44 -26.96 9.65
CA GLU A 399 30.55 -28.01 10.67
C GLU A 399 30.92 -27.37 12.00
N LEU A 400 30.49 -27.96 13.11
CA LEU A 400 30.74 -27.46 14.46
C LEU A 400 31.23 -28.57 15.38
N ASP A 401 32.21 -28.26 16.25
CA ASP A 401 32.56 -29.11 17.40
C ASP A 401 31.53 -28.91 18.50
N ASP A 402 30.62 -29.85 18.65
CA ASP A 402 29.48 -29.81 19.58
C ASP A 402 29.87 -29.67 21.04
N SER A 403 31.11 -30.02 21.40
CA SER A 403 31.56 -30.06 22.80
C SER A 403 31.68 -28.71 23.47
N GLN A 404 31.72 -27.62 22.69
CA GLN A 404 32.00 -26.26 23.19
C GLN A 404 30.83 -25.29 23.11
N TRP A 405 29.73 -25.67 22.49
CA TRP A 405 28.63 -24.78 22.18
C TRP A 405 27.28 -25.29 22.67
N GLU A 406 26.42 -24.41 23.16
CA GLU A 406 25.01 -24.71 23.30
C GLU A 406 24.35 -24.60 21.92
N ILE A 407 23.94 -25.74 21.34
CA ILE A 407 23.38 -25.77 19.98
C ILE A 407 21.87 -25.61 20.02
N ILE A 408 21.38 -24.64 19.24
CA ILE A 408 19.97 -24.40 19.00
C ILE A 408 19.64 -24.89 17.59
N HIS A 409 18.93 -26.02 17.48
CA HIS A 409 18.57 -26.61 16.20
C HIS A 409 17.27 -25.99 15.64
N LEU A 410 17.39 -25.28 14.53
CA LEU A 410 16.30 -24.65 13.80
C LEU A 410 16.46 -24.90 12.29
N PRO A 411 16.44 -26.17 11.84
CA PRO A 411 16.80 -26.51 10.45
C PRO A 411 15.90 -25.83 9.41
N ASP A 412 14.64 -25.59 9.74
CA ASP A 412 13.64 -25.01 8.84
C ASP A 412 13.49 -23.48 8.98
N ALA A 413 14.13 -22.88 9.97
CA ALA A 413 14.08 -21.42 10.14
C ALA A 413 15.06 -20.73 9.18
N VAL A 414 14.68 -19.55 8.73
CA VAL A 414 15.55 -18.67 7.94
C VAL A 414 16.24 -17.69 8.87
N ILE A 415 17.55 -17.51 8.72
CA ILE A 415 18.34 -16.54 9.47
C ILE A 415 18.87 -15.48 8.51
N THR A 416 18.56 -14.23 8.79
CA THR A 416 19.10 -13.10 8.02
C THR A 416 19.80 -12.11 8.94
N PRO A 417 20.74 -11.29 8.44
CA PRO A 417 21.07 -10.05 9.13
C PRO A 417 19.82 -9.22 9.37
N GLY A 418 19.87 -8.26 10.27
CA GLY A 418 18.83 -7.23 10.36
C GLY A 418 18.65 -6.53 9.02
N LEU A 419 17.40 -6.32 8.59
CA LEU A 419 17.10 -5.66 7.32
C LEU A 419 17.44 -4.15 7.40
N VAL A 420 17.63 -3.55 6.23
CA VAL A 420 18.02 -2.13 6.06
C VAL A 420 16.97 -1.39 5.25
N ALA A 421 16.53 -0.23 5.76
CA ALA A 421 15.86 0.79 4.96
C ALA A 421 16.86 1.91 4.61
N VAL A 422 17.13 2.11 3.32
CA VAL A 422 18.12 3.10 2.84
C VAL A 422 17.71 4.51 3.21
N SER A 423 16.42 4.81 3.11
CA SER A 423 15.85 6.13 3.42
C SER A 423 14.47 5.96 4.04
N SER A 424 14.26 6.62 5.16
CA SER A 424 12.99 6.66 5.86
C SER A 424 12.87 7.96 6.67
N HIS A 425 11.66 8.51 6.77
CA HIS A 425 11.34 9.65 7.65
C HIS A 425 10.76 9.17 8.99
N LEU A 426 10.97 7.91 9.30
CA LEU A 426 10.45 7.24 10.49
C LEU A 426 10.82 8.01 11.77
N GLY A 427 9.83 8.22 12.65
CA GLY A 427 10.06 8.94 13.91
C GLY A 427 10.15 10.47 13.78
N HIS A 428 10.00 11.05 12.57
CA HIS A 428 9.88 12.51 12.44
C HIS A 428 8.57 13.01 13.06
N GLN A 429 8.65 14.09 13.81
CA GLN A 429 7.46 14.85 14.17
C GLN A 429 6.99 15.64 12.96
N THR A 430 5.71 15.53 12.63
CA THR A 430 5.07 16.11 11.45
C THR A 430 4.98 17.65 11.45
N VAL A 431 5.73 18.35 12.27
CA VAL A 431 5.68 19.81 12.37
C VAL A 431 6.76 20.42 11.51
N LEU A 432 6.66 20.26 10.20
CA LEU A 432 7.52 21.01 9.30
C LEU A 432 6.65 21.75 8.26
N GLY A 433 5.86 22.68 8.76
CA GLY A 433 5.35 23.75 7.93
C GLY A 433 6.52 24.54 7.35
N GLY A 434 6.59 24.57 6.02
CA GLY A 434 7.41 25.42 5.19
C GLY A 434 8.76 25.87 5.71
N ASN A 435 9.83 25.16 5.36
CA ASN A 435 11.16 25.70 5.53
C ASN A 435 11.33 26.86 4.51
N PRO A 436 11.55 28.13 4.96
CA PRO A 436 11.71 29.27 4.07
C PRO A 436 13.04 29.23 3.27
N GLU A 437 13.94 28.31 3.59
CA GLU A 437 15.25 28.19 3.00
C GLU A 437 15.26 27.03 1.99
N SER A 438 15.93 27.23 0.85
CA SER A 438 16.18 26.16 -0.13
C SER A 438 17.40 25.33 0.21
N ASP A 439 18.24 25.80 1.09
CA ASP A 439 19.47 25.18 1.57
C ASP A 439 19.33 24.78 3.05
N ALA A 440 19.12 23.52 3.29
CA ALA A 440 19.10 22.92 4.62
C ALA A 440 20.31 21.98 4.87
N THR A 441 21.43 22.21 4.20
CA THR A 441 22.63 21.35 4.23
C THR A 441 23.07 20.95 5.64
N LEU A 442 22.93 21.84 6.61
CA LEU A 442 23.33 21.58 8.02
C LEU A 442 22.23 20.90 8.84
N PHE A 443 21.04 20.70 8.29
CA PHE A 443 20.00 19.96 8.99
C PHE A 443 20.35 18.49 9.09
N ARG A 444 20.23 17.92 10.30
CA ARG A 444 20.43 16.50 10.56
C ARG A 444 19.09 15.89 10.95
N SER A 445 18.62 14.94 10.15
CA SER A 445 17.34 14.27 10.40
C SER A 445 17.24 13.60 11.77
N VAL A 446 18.35 13.10 12.28
CA VAL A 446 18.40 12.41 13.58
C VAL A 446 18.19 13.33 14.79
N ASP A 447 18.33 14.66 14.63
CA ASP A 447 18.12 15.62 15.74
C ASP A 447 16.61 15.77 16.08
N VAL A 448 15.72 15.28 15.21
CA VAL A 448 14.26 15.28 15.40
C VAL A 448 13.67 13.88 15.55
N PHE A 449 14.52 12.88 15.78
CA PHE A 449 14.11 11.49 15.89
C PHE A 449 13.44 11.20 17.25
N ASP A 450 12.22 10.68 17.19
CA ASP A 450 11.46 10.19 18.33
C ASP A 450 11.46 8.65 18.33
N SER A 451 12.27 8.06 19.20
CA SER A 451 12.46 6.61 19.32
C SER A 451 11.26 5.86 19.89
N GLU A 452 10.35 6.54 20.58
CA GLU A 452 9.20 5.92 21.24
C GLU A 452 8.00 5.72 20.33
N ARG A 453 8.05 6.27 19.13
CA ARG A 453 6.94 6.14 18.18
C ARG A 453 6.62 4.68 17.86
N LYS A 454 5.34 4.39 17.75
CA LYS A 454 4.83 3.06 17.41
C LYS A 454 5.38 2.57 16.05
N SER A 455 5.53 3.47 15.09
CA SER A 455 6.10 3.16 13.77
C SER A 455 7.54 2.60 13.86
N VAL A 456 8.34 3.10 14.79
CA VAL A 456 9.70 2.57 15.05
C VAL A 456 9.65 1.13 15.57
N LYS A 457 8.70 0.85 16.47
CA LYS A 457 8.47 -0.51 16.99
C LYS A 457 7.96 -1.46 15.91
N GLN A 458 7.08 -0.97 15.05
CA GLN A 458 6.55 -1.74 13.89
C GLN A 458 7.63 -2.06 12.86
N MET A 459 8.48 -1.09 12.50
CA MET A 459 9.61 -1.30 11.59
C MET A 459 10.52 -2.42 12.10
N ARG A 460 10.85 -2.39 13.39
CA ARG A 460 11.64 -3.43 14.06
C ARG A 460 10.92 -4.80 14.05
N ALA A 461 9.61 -4.82 14.30
CA ALA A 461 8.81 -6.04 14.25
C ALA A 461 8.76 -6.68 12.85
N CYS A 462 9.00 -5.88 11.79
CA CYS A 462 9.17 -6.36 10.41
C CYS A 462 10.59 -6.84 10.10
N GLY A 463 11.51 -6.87 11.08
CA GLY A 463 12.89 -7.35 10.92
C GLY A 463 13.91 -6.29 10.50
N PHE A 464 13.53 -5.02 10.40
CA PHE A 464 14.46 -3.93 10.09
C PHE A 464 15.20 -3.50 11.35
N LEU A 465 16.53 -3.54 11.30
CA LEU A 465 17.39 -3.15 12.40
C LEU A 465 18.24 -1.91 12.10
N HIS A 466 18.34 -1.51 10.83
CA HIS A 466 19.14 -0.37 10.41
C HIS A 466 18.32 0.54 9.48
N ILE A 467 18.36 1.83 9.76
CA ILE A 467 17.63 2.84 8.98
C ILE A 467 18.57 3.97 8.60
N GLY A 468 18.56 4.35 7.33
CA GLY A 468 19.00 5.67 6.89
C GLY A 468 17.88 6.66 7.15
N MET A 469 17.92 7.34 8.30
CA MET A 469 16.91 8.32 8.64
C MET A 469 17.12 9.59 7.80
N ALA A 470 16.16 9.90 6.93
CA ALA A 470 16.28 10.96 5.92
C ALA A 470 15.50 12.23 6.31
N PRO A 471 15.96 13.42 5.92
CA PRO A 471 15.15 14.62 5.97
C PRO A 471 14.01 14.58 4.94
N LEU A 472 12.93 15.34 5.17
CA LEU A 472 11.86 15.48 4.18
C LEU A 472 12.37 16.12 2.89
N PRO A 473 11.91 15.68 1.71
CA PRO A 473 12.42 16.13 0.42
C PRO A 473 11.83 17.49 -0.02
N THR A 474 11.85 18.48 0.88
CA THR A 474 11.25 19.82 0.66
C THR A 474 12.24 20.89 0.21
N ASN A 475 13.54 20.58 0.21
CA ASN A 475 14.62 21.52 -0.14
C ASN A 475 15.57 20.89 -1.14
N THR A 476 16.15 21.68 -2.05
CA THR A 476 17.13 21.21 -3.04
C THR A 476 18.36 20.58 -2.35
N SER A 477 18.87 21.19 -1.27
CA SER A 477 19.78 20.53 -0.33
C SER A 477 19.01 20.32 0.96
N ALA A 478 18.56 19.09 1.19
CA ALA A 478 17.60 18.79 2.27
C ALA A 478 18.27 18.52 3.64
N GLY A 479 19.59 18.30 3.63
CA GLY A 479 20.35 18.01 4.84
C GLY A 479 21.01 16.63 4.84
N SER A 480 21.36 16.15 6.03
CA SER A 480 22.03 14.87 6.20
C SER A 480 21.10 13.78 6.69
N LEU A 481 21.21 12.61 6.04
CA LEU A 481 20.71 11.36 6.62
C LEU A 481 21.60 10.96 7.79
N GLY A 482 21.00 10.32 8.80
CA GLY A 482 21.74 9.63 9.84
C GLY A 482 21.49 8.13 9.85
N GLN A 483 22.46 7.35 10.32
CA GLN A 483 22.30 5.94 10.57
C GLN A 483 21.70 5.72 11.95
N VAL A 484 20.53 5.10 12.02
CA VAL A 484 19.88 4.68 13.26
C VAL A 484 19.85 3.15 13.31
N ARG A 485 20.26 2.60 14.47
CA ARG A 485 20.15 1.17 14.78
C ARG A 485 18.98 0.96 15.74
N LEU A 486 18.07 0.08 15.36
CA LEU A 486 16.83 -0.19 16.10
C LEU A 486 17.01 -1.28 17.15
N ASN A 487 17.88 -1.05 18.13
CA ASN A 487 18.06 -1.90 19.31
C ASN A 487 16.95 -1.64 20.35
N HIS A 488 17.13 -2.10 21.61
CA HIS A 488 16.16 -1.88 22.70
C HIS A 488 15.84 -0.41 22.91
N LEU A 489 16.88 0.43 22.90
CA LEU A 489 16.80 1.88 22.88
C LEU A 489 17.47 2.34 21.57
N PRO A 490 16.69 2.72 20.55
CA PRO A 490 17.25 3.09 19.26
C PRO A 490 18.44 4.03 19.37
N GLU A 491 19.52 3.70 18.67
CA GLU A 491 20.83 4.34 18.77
C GLU A 491 21.18 5.07 17.47
N ILE A 492 21.61 6.32 17.59
CA ILE A 492 22.19 7.06 16.47
C ILE A 492 23.65 6.64 16.33
N VAL A 493 23.94 5.81 15.32
CA VAL A 493 25.29 5.29 15.06
C VAL A 493 26.14 6.34 14.34
N GLN A 494 25.56 7.02 13.36
CA GLN A 494 26.24 8.01 12.54
C GLN A 494 25.28 9.16 12.21
N PRO A 495 25.49 10.38 12.74
CA PRO A 495 24.54 11.47 12.55
C PRO A 495 24.58 12.11 11.13
N ASN A 496 25.72 11.99 10.43
CA ASN A 496 25.91 12.51 9.08
C ASN A 496 26.36 11.35 8.16
N LEU A 497 25.43 10.47 7.82
CA LEU A 497 25.68 9.29 6.99
C LEU A 497 25.84 9.66 5.51
N ALA A 498 24.87 10.39 4.97
CA ALA A 498 24.80 10.80 3.59
C ALA A 498 24.15 12.19 3.46
N SER A 499 24.41 12.90 2.38
CA SER A 499 23.75 14.18 2.07
C SER A 499 22.60 13.95 1.11
N GLN A 500 21.41 14.51 1.40
CA GLN A 500 20.24 14.40 0.53
C GLN A 500 20.09 15.61 -0.38
N PHE A 501 19.97 15.34 -1.68
CA PHE A 501 19.72 16.31 -2.73
C PHE A 501 18.39 15.98 -3.43
N VAL A 502 17.57 17.00 -3.68
CA VAL A 502 16.23 16.84 -4.26
C VAL A 502 16.16 17.66 -5.54
N LEU A 503 16.02 16.97 -6.66
CA LEU A 503 15.77 17.57 -7.96
C LEU A 503 14.30 17.54 -8.36
N SER A 504 13.43 16.89 -7.58
CA SER A 504 12.01 16.80 -7.87
C SER A 504 11.25 18.12 -7.65
N SER A 505 10.04 18.18 -8.19
CA SER A 505 9.12 19.31 -8.00
C SER A 505 8.78 19.57 -6.53
N ALA A 506 8.93 18.58 -5.65
CA ALA A 506 8.69 18.72 -4.21
C ALA A 506 9.60 19.78 -3.54
N ALA A 507 10.80 20.04 -4.09
CA ALA A 507 11.72 21.04 -3.60
C ALA A 507 11.71 22.35 -4.40
N ARG A 508 10.81 22.50 -5.39
CA ARG A 508 10.63 23.71 -6.19
C ARG A 508 9.44 24.52 -5.69
N ASP A 509 9.66 25.80 -5.50
CA ASP A 509 8.63 26.74 -5.05
C ASP A 509 8.71 28.01 -5.91
N ALA A 510 7.58 28.49 -6.41
CA ALA A 510 7.53 29.68 -7.28
C ALA A 510 8.03 30.96 -6.59
N GLU A 511 7.91 31.03 -5.27
CA GLU A 511 8.30 32.19 -4.47
C GLU A 511 9.73 32.09 -3.90
N ARG A 512 10.44 30.98 -4.16
CA ARG A 512 11.74 30.67 -3.58
C ARG A 512 12.72 30.22 -4.66
N TYR A 513 13.96 30.75 -4.65
CA TYR A 513 15.02 30.21 -5.47
C TYR A 513 15.58 28.93 -4.83
N PRO A 514 15.79 27.85 -5.61
CA PRO A 514 15.49 27.68 -7.03
C PRO A 514 14.02 27.32 -7.29
N SER A 515 13.38 28.01 -8.22
CA SER A 515 12.01 27.74 -8.66
C SER A 515 11.91 26.82 -9.88
N SER A 516 13.05 26.42 -10.43
CA SER A 516 13.14 25.59 -11.63
C SER A 516 14.22 24.53 -11.52
N LEU A 517 14.11 23.46 -12.32
CA LEU A 517 15.08 22.38 -12.37
C LEU A 517 16.50 22.86 -12.77
N PRO A 518 16.70 23.70 -13.80
CA PRO A 518 18.02 24.29 -14.07
C PRO A 518 18.58 25.10 -12.89
N GLY A 519 17.72 25.82 -12.18
CA GLY A 519 18.10 26.56 -10.97
C GLY A 519 18.55 25.66 -9.84
N GLN A 520 17.92 24.48 -9.67
CA GLN A 520 18.35 23.47 -8.68
C GLN A 520 19.76 22.95 -9.01
N VAL A 521 20.01 22.58 -10.27
CA VAL A 521 21.34 22.09 -10.73
C VAL A 521 22.39 23.15 -10.54
N GLU A 522 22.11 24.41 -10.93
CA GLU A 522 23.04 25.55 -10.75
C GLU A 522 23.35 25.78 -9.27
N MET A 523 22.35 25.74 -8.40
CA MET A 523 22.55 25.87 -6.96
C MET A 523 23.49 24.80 -6.41
N LEU A 524 23.29 23.54 -6.81
CA LEU A 524 24.14 22.44 -6.38
C LEU A 524 25.57 22.57 -6.93
N ASP A 525 25.74 22.97 -8.18
CA ASP A 525 27.07 23.25 -8.75
C ASP A 525 27.82 24.34 -7.96
N GLN A 526 27.14 25.41 -7.56
CA GLN A 526 27.72 26.47 -6.74
C GLN A 526 28.09 25.95 -5.33
N MET A 527 27.23 25.12 -4.70
CA MET A 527 27.51 24.56 -3.38
C MET A 527 28.71 23.61 -3.38
N ILE A 528 28.86 22.77 -4.41
CA ILE A 528 30.06 21.92 -4.60
C ILE A 528 31.33 22.76 -4.72
N GLN A 529 31.23 23.97 -5.31
CA GLN A 529 32.35 24.93 -5.42
C GLN A 529 32.55 25.76 -4.14
N GLY A 530 31.80 25.51 -3.06
CA GLY A 530 31.91 26.26 -1.78
C GLY A 530 31.15 27.60 -1.79
N ARG A 531 30.22 27.79 -2.73
CA ARG A 531 29.38 29.00 -2.81
C ARG A 531 27.96 28.63 -2.40
N PHE A 532 27.52 29.06 -1.20
CA PHE A 532 26.23 28.72 -0.65
C PHE A 532 25.18 29.82 -0.83
N PRO A 533 23.91 29.48 -1.00
CA PRO A 533 22.82 30.46 -1.07
C PRO A 533 22.79 31.31 0.21
N GLN A 534 22.44 32.57 0.06
CA GLN A 534 22.31 33.45 1.23
C GLN A 534 21.04 33.12 1.98
N SER A 535 21.20 32.81 3.27
CA SER A 535 20.06 32.61 4.17
C SER A 535 19.22 33.89 4.27
N ARG A 536 17.90 33.74 4.24
CA ARG A 536 16.94 34.81 4.53
C ARG A 536 16.88 35.12 6.03
N LEU A 537 17.40 34.22 6.86
CA LEU A 537 17.46 34.45 8.30
C LEU A 537 18.50 35.52 8.64
N TYR A 538 18.14 36.40 9.57
CA TYR A 538 19.06 37.40 10.06
C TYR A 538 20.13 36.75 10.93
N VAL A 539 21.32 36.60 10.39
CA VAL A 539 22.50 36.06 11.09
C VAL A 539 23.66 37.06 11.01
N THR A 540 24.48 37.12 12.06
CA THR A 540 25.70 37.96 12.08
C THR A 540 26.69 37.47 11.01
N GLN A 541 27.61 38.33 10.59
CA GLN A 541 28.68 37.94 9.64
C GLN A 541 29.54 36.80 10.17
N THR A 542 29.84 36.80 11.47
CA THR A 542 30.61 35.75 12.11
C THR A 542 29.86 34.41 12.06
N MET A 543 28.58 34.41 12.41
CA MET A 543 27.72 33.22 12.30
C MET A 543 27.63 32.70 10.89
N ARG A 544 27.47 33.61 9.90
CA ARG A 544 27.42 33.24 8.48
C ARG A 544 28.70 32.55 8.02
N ARG A 545 29.89 33.12 8.35
CA ARG A 545 31.16 32.48 8.03
C ARG A 545 31.31 31.10 8.63
N TRP A 546 30.90 30.93 9.87
CA TRP A 546 30.92 29.63 10.50
C TRP A 546 29.97 28.62 9.81
N LEU A 547 28.74 29.02 9.51
CA LEU A 547 27.79 28.17 8.78
C LEU A 547 28.33 27.76 7.40
N ASP A 548 28.92 28.70 6.65
CA ASP A 548 29.51 28.42 5.34
C ASP A 548 30.70 27.46 5.45
N GLN A 549 31.54 27.57 6.47
CA GLN A 549 32.65 26.64 6.74
C GLN A 549 32.15 25.22 7.05
N GLU A 550 31.09 25.09 7.86
CA GLU A 550 30.49 23.77 8.15
C GLU A 550 29.89 23.15 6.89
N LYS A 551 29.16 23.92 6.07
CA LYS A 551 28.62 23.45 4.79
C LYS A 551 29.74 23.02 3.83
N GLU A 552 30.81 23.83 3.72
CA GLU A 552 31.96 23.51 2.90
C GLU A 552 32.67 22.23 3.38
N SER A 553 32.75 22.01 4.69
CA SER A 553 33.29 20.79 5.28
C SER A 553 32.48 19.55 4.83
N LEU A 554 31.15 19.62 4.86
CA LEU A 554 30.28 18.53 4.41
C LEU A 554 30.44 18.27 2.90
N MET A 555 30.47 19.33 2.05
CA MET A 555 30.71 19.19 0.63
C MET A 555 32.08 18.60 0.30
N ASN A 556 33.10 18.94 1.06
CA ASN A 556 34.45 18.37 0.91
C ASN A 556 34.50 16.88 1.34
N GLN A 557 33.74 16.47 2.34
CA GLN A 557 33.60 15.05 2.70
C GLN A 557 32.90 14.26 1.58
N LEU A 558 31.85 14.83 0.98
CA LEU A 558 31.13 14.25 -0.16
C LEU A 558 32.07 14.09 -1.38
N LYS A 559 32.80 15.15 -1.77
CA LYS A 559 33.79 15.09 -2.86
C LYS A 559 34.90 14.08 -2.61
N ALA A 560 35.32 13.93 -1.36
CA ALA A 560 36.34 12.96 -0.98
C ALA A 560 35.81 11.52 -0.89
N GLY A 561 34.53 11.27 -1.17
CA GLY A 561 33.89 9.95 -1.07
C GLY A 561 33.73 9.41 0.36
N ARG A 562 33.96 10.27 1.37
CA ARG A 562 33.81 9.90 2.79
C ARG A 562 32.36 9.84 3.24
N THR A 563 31.51 10.62 2.61
CA THR A 563 30.05 10.53 2.70
C THR A 563 29.46 10.28 1.32
N LYS A 564 28.24 9.78 1.27
CA LYS A 564 27.51 9.47 0.02
C LYS A 564 26.46 10.53 -0.26
N GLY A 565 25.97 10.58 -1.51
CA GLY A 565 24.81 11.36 -1.89
C GLY A 565 23.56 10.49 -2.01
N LEU A 566 22.42 10.96 -1.52
CA LEU A 566 21.11 10.41 -1.84
C LEU A 566 20.34 11.43 -2.68
N TRP A 567 20.04 11.06 -3.90
CA TRP A 567 19.33 11.90 -4.86
C TRP A 567 17.87 11.53 -4.90
N VAL A 568 16.96 12.49 -4.70
CA VAL A 568 15.52 12.29 -4.80
C VAL A 568 15.04 12.92 -6.09
N VAL A 569 14.44 12.12 -6.96
CA VAL A 569 14.00 12.52 -8.31
C VAL A 569 12.54 12.07 -8.51
N GLY A 570 11.79 12.78 -9.33
CA GLY A 570 10.39 12.49 -9.63
C GLY A 570 10.15 12.01 -11.06
N ASP A 571 11.06 12.31 -12.01
CA ASP A 571 10.92 11.93 -13.40
C ASP A 571 12.28 11.57 -14.04
N GLU A 572 12.25 11.16 -15.32
CA GLU A 572 13.42 10.69 -16.08
C GLU A 572 14.45 11.78 -16.38
N LEU A 573 13.99 13.00 -16.61
CA LEU A 573 14.89 14.13 -16.84
C LEU A 573 15.65 14.47 -15.57
N GLU A 574 14.96 14.52 -14.43
CA GLU A 574 15.56 14.76 -13.12
C GLU A 574 16.55 13.65 -12.77
N PHE A 575 16.21 12.39 -13.11
CA PHE A 575 17.09 11.24 -12.95
C PHE A 575 18.38 11.39 -13.79
N SER A 576 18.25 11.69 -15.09
CA SER A 576 19.40 11.86 -15.97
C SER A 576 20.32 12.98 -15.48
N LEU A 577 19.76 14.10 -15.03
CA LEU A 577 20.52 15.23 -14.49
C LEU A 577 21.23 14.87 -13.17
N ALA A 578 20.60 14.08 -12.28
CA ALA A 578 21.24 13.59 -11.06
C ALA A 578 22.44 12.70 -11.37
N VAL A 579 22.30 11.77 -12.32
CA VAL A 579 23.37 10.87 -12.76
C VAL A 579 24.52 11.64 -13.40
N ASP A 580 24.23 12.58 -14.31
CA ASP A 580 25.24 13.42 -14.97
C ASP A 580 25.97 14.32 -13.97
N PHE A 581 25.25 14.87 -13.01
CA PHE A 581 25.85 15.66 -11.94
C PHE A 581 26.80 14.83 -11.08
N ALA A 582 26.36 13.65 -10.65
CA ALA A 582 27.17 12.74 -9.85
C ALA A 582 28.42 12.29 -10.60
N LYS A 583 28.31 11.98 -11.89
CA LYS A 583 29.47 11.65 -12.77
C LYS A 583 30.45 12.79 -12.85
N ARG A 584 29.99 14.03 -13.16
CA ARG A 584 30.86 15.21 -13.30
C ARG A 584 31.67 15.51 -12.05
N HIS A 585 31.08 15.26 -10.88
CA HIS A 585 31.71 15.58 -9.59
C HIS A 585 32.29 14.37 -8.85
N GLY A 586 32.19 13.15 -9.43
CA GLY A 586 32.71 11.93 -8.82
C GLY A 586 31.98 11.52 -7.53
N LEU A 587 30.66 11.79 -7.44
CA LEU A 587 29.86 11.57 -6.23
C LEU A 587 29.23 10.19 -6.26
N GLY A 588 29.51 9.36 -5.26
CA GLY A 588 28.88 8.05 -5.10
C GLY A 588 27.65 8.10 -4.19
N GLY A 589 26.78 7.07 -4.30
CA GLY A 589 25.59 6.95 -3.46
C GLY A 589 24.40 6.33 -4.18
N GLY A 590 23.17 6.81 -3.94
CA GLY A 590 21.95 6.25 -4.53
C GLY A 590 21.02 7.32 -5.11
N VAL A 591 20.20 6.90 -6.08
CA VAL A 591 19.08 7.69 -6.60
C VAL A 591 17.79 7.03 -6.14
N LEU A 592 16.97 7.76 -5.39
CA LEU A 592 15.65 7.34 -4.94
C LEU A 592 14.65 7.59 -6.07
N VAL A 593 14.02 6.51 -6.52
CA VAL A 593 13.07 6.52 -7.63
C VAL A 593 11.74 5.90 -7.21
N ASN A 594 10.63 6.50 -7.64
CA ASN A 594 9.30 5.94 -7.51
C ASN A 594 8.92 5.14 -8.76
N THR A 595 9.13 5.77 -9.92
CA THR A 595 8.93 5.18 -11.25
C THR A 595 10.14 5.58 -12.10
N LEU A 596 10.61 4.69 -12.94
CA LEU A 596 11.69 4.96 -13.89
C LEU A 596 11.53 4.00 -15.06
N ASP A 597 11.56 4.54 -16.29
CA ASP A 597 11.57 3.72 -17.49
C ASP A 597 12.92 3.00 -17.63
N ALA A 598 12.89 1.73 -18.00
CA ALA A 598 14.08 0.93 -18.20
C ALA A 598 15.04 1.52 -19.26
N ASP A 599 14.54 2.23 -20.26
CA ASP A 599 15.33 2.88 -21.29
C ASP A 599 16.17 4.04 -20.74
N SER A 600 15.72 4.69 -19.67
CA SER A 600 16.46 5.78 -18.99
C SER A 600 17.72 5.30 -18.28
N LEU A 601 17.88 3.98 -18.11
CA LEU A 601 19.03 3.38 -17.42
C LEU A 601 20.30 3.29 -18.27
N THR A 602 20.23 3.58 -19.57
CA THR A 602 21.39 3.46 -20.47
C THR A 602 22.60 4.31 -20.04
N GLY A 603 22.37 5.34 -19.22
CA GLY A 603 23.40 6.16 -18.60
C GLY A 603 24.02 5.64 -17.31
N LEU A 604 23.48 4.59 -16.68
CA LEU A 604 23.92 4.14 -15.36
C LEU A 604 25.08 3.17 -15.37
N SER A 605 25.36 2.47 -16.47
CA SER A 605 26.43 1.44 -16.53
C SER A 605 27.80 1.93 -16.03
N ASP A 606 28.09 3.22 -16.19
CA ASP A 606 29.33 3.85 -15.73
C ASP A 606 29.08 4.86 -14.58
N SER A 607 27.92 4.80 -13.94
CA SER A 607 27.56 5.72 -12.85
C SER A 607 28.12 5.23 -11.51
N PRO A 608 28.64 6.11 -10.65
CA PRO A 608 28.96 5.76 -9.27
C PRO A 608 27.72 5.63 -8.37
N LEU A 609 26.51 5.79 -8.92
CA LEU A 609 25.24 5.73 -8.21
C LEU A 609 24.56 4.36 -8.40
N GLY A 610 23.96 3.85 -7.34
CA GLY A 610 23.00 2.75 -7.41
C GLY A 610 21.56 3.26 -7.34
N ILE A 611 20.60 2.34 -7.34
CA ILE A 611 19.16 2.64 -7.32
C ILE A 611 18.58 2.38 -5.94
N VAL A 612 17.81 3.31 -5.44
CA VAL A 612 16.98 3.15 -4.25
C VAL A 612 15.53 3.13 -4.68
N ILE A 613 14.89 1.99 -4.50
CA ILE A 613 13.49 1.79 -4.88
C ILE A 613 12.62 2.23 -3.70
N SER A 614 11.79 3.26 -3.91
CA SER A 614 10.80 3.66 -2.91
C SER A 614 9.77 2.55 -2.74
N ALA A 615 9.42 2.20 -1.52
CA ALA A 615 8.30 1.31 -1.27
C ALA A 615 7.00 1.97 -1.75
N ALA A 616 6.15 1.20 -2.42
CA ALA A 616 4.85 1.69 -2.85
C ALA A 616 3.93 1.78 -1.64
N SER A 617 3.35 2.94 -1.38
CA SER A 617 2.19 3.02 -0.50
C SER A 617 1.03 2.26 -1.17
N GLY A 618 0.28 1.47 -0.40
CA GLY A 618 -0.63 0.40 -0.85
C GLY A 618 -1.68 0.70 -1.92
N ASN A 619 -1.71 1.92 -2.48
CA ASN A 619 -2.62 2.34 -3.55
C ASN A 619 -1.90 2.71 -4.86
N GLU A 620 -0.58 2.68 -4.93
CA GLU A 620 0.14 2.96 -6.18
C GLU A 620 0.15 1.73 -7.09
N VAL A 621 -1.02 1.44 -7.65
CA VAL A 621 -1.23 0.33 -8.57
C VAL A 621 -0.65 0.63 -9.96
N ASP A 622 -0.48 1.92 -10.28
CA ASP A 622 0.01 2.41 -11.58
C ASP A 622 1.52 2.26 -11.77
N ARG A 623 2.21 1.73 -10.78
CA ARG A 623 3.65 1.59 -10.83
C ARG A 623 4.08 0.59 -11.90
N HIS A 624 4.99 0.99 -12.77
CA HIS A 624 5.58 0.13 -13.79
C HIS A 624 6.62 -0.83 -13.15
N TYR A 625 6.12 -1.90 -12.52
CA TYR A 625 6.99 -2.92 -11.90
C TYR A 625 7.89 -3.62 -12.90
N GLU A 626 7.45 -3.75 -14.17
CA GLU A 626 8.22 -4.34 -15.26
C GLU A 626 9.57 -3.63 -15.44
N ASP A 627 9.57 -2.30 -15.41
CA ASP A 627 10.78 -1.48 -15.53
C ASP A 627 11.69 -1.66 -14.31
N LEU A 628 11.10 -1.67 -13.11
CA LEU A 628 11.88 -1.95 -11.89
C LEU A 628 12.49 -3.37 -11.89
N VAL A 629 11.81 -4.36 -12.45
CA VAL A 629 12.36 -5.70 -12.64
C VAL A 629 13.55 -5.68 -13.62
N ALA A 630 13.43 -4.92 -14.72
CA ALA A 630 14.53 -4.76 -15.67
C ALA A 630 15.75 -4.09 -14.99
N ILE A 631 15.53 -3.11 -14.11
CA ILE A 631 16.57 -2.50 -13.27
C ILE A 631 17.23 -3.55 -12.37
N CYS A 632 16.44 -4.36 -11.67
CA CYS A 632 16.96 -5.39 -10.76
C CYS A 632 17.78 -6.47 -11.46
N ARG A 633 17.59 -6.66 -12.76
CA ARG A 633 18.38 -7.60 -13.58
C ARG A 633 19.74 -7.04 -14.01
N GLN A 634 19.94 -5.74 -13.87
CA GLN A 634 21.26 -5.14 -14.11
C GLN A 634 22.16 -5.35 -12.89
N SER A 635 23.47 -5.35 -13.10
CA SER A 635 24.46 -5.50 -12.01
C SER A 635 24.69 -4.20 -11.24
N LEU A 636 23.60 -3.48 -10.92
CA LEU A 636 23.66 -2.24 -10.18
C LEU A 636 23.39 -2.49 -8.68
N PRO A 637 24.03 -1.72 -7.77
CA PRO A 637 23.66 -1.72 -6.36
C PRO A 637 22.21 -1.26 -6.20
N ILE A 638 21.42 -2.03 -5.44
CA ILE A 638 20.01 -1.72 -5.18
C ILE A 638 19.79 -1.59 -3.68
N GLY A 639 18.90 -0.71 -3.28
CA GLY A 639 18.37 -0.57 -1.94
C GLY A 639 16.89 -0.22 -1.95
N PHE A 640 16.26 -0.27 -0.79
CA PHE A 640 14.84 0.06 -0.63
C PHE A 640 14.65 1.17 0.38
N ALA A 641 13.65 2.02 0.15
CA ALA A 641 13.26 3.12 1.03
C ALA A 641 11.78 3.06 1.35
N GLY A 642 11.37 3.52 2.52
CA GLY A 642 9.97 3.58 2.93
C GLY A 642 9.80 3.76 4.43
N GLU A 643 8.56 4.02 4.84
CA GLU A 643 8.17 4.31 6.23
C GLU A 643 7.68 3.06 6.97
N ASP A 644 7.27 2.03 6.25
CA ASP A 644 6.74 0.78 6.78
C ASP A 644 7.57 -0.40 6.26
N GLY A 645 8.08 -1.21 7.18
CA GLY A 645 8.87 -2.40 6.84
C GLY A 645 8.09 -3.44 6.04
N LEU A 646 6.77 -3.52 6.24
CA LEU A 646 5.93 -4.42 5.46
C LEU A 646 5.76 -3.93 4.03
N GLU A 647 5.62 -2.61 3.79
CA GLU A 647 5.57 -2.04 2.44
C GLU A 647 6.88 -2.26 1.68
N ILE A 648 8.03 -2.07 2.35
CA ILE A 648 9.34 -2.34 1.77
C ILE A 648 9.45 -3.82 1.36
N ARG A 649 9.09 -4.76 2.24
CA ARG A 649 9.08 -6.19 1.95
C ARG A 649 8.09 -6.52 0.82
N THR A 650 6.91 -5.91 0.83
CA THR A 650 5.89 -6.08 -0.22
C THR A 650 6.43 -5.68 -1.59
N THR A 651 7.09 -4.53 -1.68
CA THR A 651 7.72 -4.07 -2.93
C THR A 651 8.77 -5.08 -3.41
N ALA A 652 9.67 -5.53 -2.54
CA ALA A 652 10.68 -6.52 -2.89
C ALA A 652 10.05 -7.88 -3.31
N ALA A 653 9.02 -8.34 -2.62
CA ALA A 653 8.31 -9.59 -2.95
C ALA A 653 7.58 -9.51 -4.29
N LEU A 654 6.95 -8.38 -4.62
CA LEU A 654 6.32 -8.15 -5.92
C LEU A 654 7.35 -8.15 -7.06
N LEU A 655 8.50 -7.52 -6.86
CA LEU A 655 9.59 -7.56 -7.84
C LEU A 655 10.09 -9.00 -8.05
N ALA A 656 10.23 -9.79 -6.96
CA ALA A 656 10.59 -11.21 -7.05
C ALA A 656 9.52 -12.01 -7.83
N ALA A 657 8.23 -11.76 -7.55
CA ALA A 657 7.12 -12.41 -8.23
C ALA A 657 7.10 -12.14 -9.74
N MET A 658 7.59 -10.98 -10.16
CA MET A 658 7.70 -10.57 -11.55
C MET A 658 9.05 -10.94 -12.21
N GLY A 659 9.88 -11.70 -11.51
CA GLY A 659 11.10 -12.27 -12.04
C GLY A 659 12.37 -11.44 -11.85
N ALA A 660 12.38 -10.52 -10.88
CA ALA A 660 13.64 -9.92 -10.42
C ALA A 660 14.50 -10.97 -9.70
N PRO A 661 15.84 -10.92 -9.83
CA PRO A 661 16.72 -11.88 -9.16
C PRO A 661 16.62 -11.75 -7.63
N LYS A 662 16.23 -12.83 -6.96
CA LYS A 662 16.07 -12.86 -5.49
C LYS A 662 17.35 -12.49 -4.74
N GLU A 663 18.51 -12.92 -5.24
CA GLU A 663 19.81 -12.55 -4.69
C GLU A 663 20.00 -11.02 -4.65
N THR A 664 19.66 -10.34 -5.74
CA THR A 664 19.76 -8.87 -5.84
C THR A 664 18.83 -8.19 -4.82
N LEU A 665 17.60 -8.69 -4.71
CA LEU A 665 16.60 -8.14 -3.77
C LEU A 665 17.01 -8.37 -2.31
N LEU A 666 17.49 -9.57 -1.96
CA LEU A 666 17.95 -9.88 -0.61
C LEU A 666 19.18 -9.05 -0.22
N LYS A 667 20.13 -8.85 -1.16
CA LYS A 667 21.26 -7.90 -0.96
C LYS A 667 20.76 -6.48 -0.78
N GLY A 668 19.77 -6.05 -1.58
CA GLY A 668 19.13 -4.74 -1.49
C GLY A 668 18.35 -4.48 -0.20
N LEU A 669 17.96 -5.54 0.50
CA LEU A 669 17.34 -5.46 1.84
C LEU A 669 18.36 -5.59 2.99
N THR A 670 19.64 -5.87 2.68
CA THR A 670 20.67 -6.12 3.69
C THR A 670 21.96 -5.35 3.38
N GLU A 671 23.06 -6.05 3.25
CA GLU A 671 24.41 -5.48 3.09
C GLU A 671 24.57 -4.52 1.90
N GLY A 672 23.94 -4.83 0.76
CA GLY A 672 24.02 -3.96 -0.42
C GLY A 672 23.36 -2.59 -0.20
N ALA A 673 22.24 -2.56 0.53
CA ALA A 673 21.58 -1.32 0.94
C ALA A 673 22.47 -0.49 1.88
N ALA A 674 23.12 -1.15 2.84
CA ALA A 674 24.03 -0.49 3.79
C ALA A 674 25.24 0.12 3.07
N GLU A 675 25.86 -0.62 2.16
CA GLU A 675 27.02 -0.16 1.37
C GLU A 675 26.66 1.00 0.44
N LEU A 676 25.46 0.98 -0.14
CA LEU A 676 24.98 1.98 -1.09
C LEU A 676 25.03 3.40 -0.51
N ILE A 677 24.62 3.59 0.72
CA ILE A 677 24.60 4.89 1.40
C ILE A 677 25.75 5.10 2.39
N GLY A 678 26.70 4.15 2.46
CA GLY A 678 27.90 4.28 3.27
C GLY A 678 27.68 4.08 4.77
N MET A 679 26.76 3.19 5.15
CA MET A 679 26.64 2.76 6.56
C MET A 679 27.95 2.14 7.08
N THR A 680 28.10 2.08 8.38
CA THR A 680 29.29 1.49 9.05
C THR A 680 29.62 0.11 8.43
N PRO A 681 30.88 -0.16 8.07
CA PRO A 681 31.28 -1.42 7.50
C PRO A 681 30.84 -2.63 8.34
N GLY A 682 30.28 -3.65 7.70
CA GLY A 682 29.72 -4.82 8.39
C GLY A 682 28.26 -4.69 8.83
N THR A 683 27.64 -3.51 8.67
CA THR A 683 26.20 -3.34 8.91
C THR A 683 25.41 -4.31 8.04
N ALA A 684 24.41 -4.95 8.64
CA ALA A 684 23.52 -5.91 7.99
C ALA A 684 24.25 -7.06 7.26
N ARG A 685 25.33 -7.52 7.84
CA ARG A 685 26.13 -8.66 7.36
C ARG A 685 26.47 -9.60 8.51
N LEU A 686 26.26 -10.91 8.30
CA LEU A 686 26.68 -11.93 9.25
C LEU A 686 28.16 -12.27 8.98
N THR A 687 29.08 -11.66 9.72
CA THR A 687 30.53 -11.88 9.57
C THR A 687 31.20 -12.01 10.90
N ALA A 688 32.27 -12.80 10.97
CA ALA A 688 33.09 -12.95 12.17
C ALA A 688 33.57 -11.59 12.70
N GLY A 689 33.46 -11.38 14.00
CA GLY A 689 33.78 -10.15 14.69
C GLY A 689 32.68 -9.06 14.66
N GLY A 690 31.66 -9.21 13.83
CA GLY A 690 30.52 -8.30 13.75
C GLY A 690 29.57 -8.43 14.95
N ALA A 691 28.70 -7.43 15.14
CA ALA A 691 27.62 -7.51 16.10
C ALA A 691 26.67 -8.66 15.74
N ALA A 692 26.17 -9.37 16.75
CA ALA A 692 25.19 -10.44 16.54
C ALA A 692 23.76 -9.84 16.40
N ASP A 693 23.55 -9.13 15.28
CA ASP A 693 22.30 -8.50 14.89
C ASP A 693 21.67 -9.31 13.75
N PHE A 694 20.67 -10.10 14.08
CA PHE A 694 20.04 -10.98 13.10
C PHE A 694 18.57 -11.22 13.43
N VAL A 695 17.86 -11.70 12.43
CA VAL A 695 16.45 -12.06 12.54
C VAL A 695 16.27 -13.53 12.20
N ILE A 696 15.56 -14.24 13.05
CA ILE A 696 15.12 -15.62 12.83
C ILE A 696 13.68 -15.57 12.32
N TRP A 697 13.44 -16.14 11.15
CA TRP A 697 12.15 -16.12 10.48
C TRP A 697 11.60 -17.54 10.35
N ASN A 698 10.27 -17.65 10.20
CA ASN A 698 9.63 -18.91 9.84
C ASN A 698 9.61 -19.18 8.32
N GLY A 699 10.25 -18.36 7.50
CA GLY A 699 10.35 -18.46 6.04
C GLY A 699 11.20 -17.33 5.47
N SER A 700 11.31 -17.22 4.14
CA SER A 700 12.05 -16.15 3.48
C SER A 700 11.46 -14.76 3.80
N PRO A 701 12.26 -13.70 3.99
CA PRO A 701 11.74 -12.34 4.10
C PRO A 701 11.02 -11.84 2.85
N LEU A 702 11.22 -12.49 1.68
CA LEU A 702 10.46 -12.24 0.45
C LEU A 702 9.10 -12.97 0.41
N ASP A 703 8.88 -13.98 1.26
CA ASP A 703 7.56 -14.55 1.51
C ASP A 703 6.80 -13.66 2.50
N LEU A 704 5.78 -12.96 2.04
CA LEU A 704 5.03 -12.01 2.87
C LEU A 704 4.20 -12.69 3.96
N SER A 705 3.95 -13.99 3.87
CA SER A 705 3.35 -14.78 4.95
C SER A 705 4.37 -15.15 6.04
N ALA A 706 5.66 -14.97 5.77
CA ALA A 706 6.71 -15.16 6.76
C ALA A 706 6.78 -13.98 7.74
N ARG A 707 7.08 -14.32 8.98
CA ARG A 707 7.24 -13.36 10.07
C ARG A 707 8.50 -13.63 10.87
N PRO A 708 9.08 -12.62 11.50
CA PRO A 708 10.12 -12.84 12.49
C PRO A 708 9.60 -13.72 13.64
N LEU A 709 10.30 -14.80 13.94
CA LEU A 709 10.12 -15.63 15.14
C LEU A 709 10.88 -15.00 16.32
N MET A 710 12.02 -14.39 16.02
CA MET A 710 12.85 -13.70 17.01
C MET A 710 13.71 -12.66 16.29
N VAL A 711 13.79 -11.49 16.86
CA VAL A 711 14.75 -10.45 16.50
C VAL A 711 15.85 -10.44 17.55
N VAL A 712 17.11 -10.53 17.14
CA VAL A 712 18.27 -10.58 18.03
C VAL A 712 19.16 -9.38 17.75
N VAL A 713 19.53 -8.67 18.82
CA VAL A 713 20.47 -7.54 18.77
C VAL A 713 21.52 -7.71 19.86
N ASP A 714 22.78 -7.53 19.51
CA ASP A 714 23.93 -7.82 20.41
C ASP A 714 23.83 -9.21 21.04
N GLY A 715 23.39 -10.20 20.24
CA GLY A 715 23.23 -11.59 20.66
C GLY A 715 22.09 -11.87 21.64
N LYS A 716 21.22 -10.88 21.91
CA LYS A 716 20.10 -10.97 22.85
C LYS A 716 18.75 -10.81 22.14
N PRO A 717 17.74 -11.59 22.52
CA PRO A 717 16.41 -11.41 21.96
C PRO A 717 15.85 -10.03 22.32
N LEU A 718 15.30 -9.34 21.32
CA LEU A 718 14.44 -8.19 21.56
C LEU A 718 13.07 -8.69 22.00
N GLN A 719 12.63 -8.30 23.18
CA GLN A 719 11.28 -8.61 23.61
C GLN A 719 10.27 -7.86 22.74
N PRO A 720 9.17 -8.52 22.32
CA PRO A 720 8.08 -7.80 21.67
C PRO A 720 7.60 -6.72 22.65
N SER A 721 7.68 -5.47 22.25
CA SER A 721 7.06 -4.38 23.01
C SER A 721 5.55 -4.54 22.88
N HIS A 722 4.89 -4.88 23.99
CA HIS A 722 3.43 -4.96 24.12
C HIS A 722 2.74 -3.65 23.75
#